data_96c2a5807f7e34400f807295f0384bc9
#
_entry.id   96c2a5807f7e34400f807295f0384bc9
#
_cell.length_a   1.000
_cell.length_b   1.000
_cell.length_c   1.000
_cell.angle_alpha   90.00
_cell.angle_beta   90.00
_cell.angle_gamma   90.00
#
_symmetry.space_group_name_H-M   'P 1'
#
loop_
_entity.id
_entity.type
_entity.pdbx_description
1 polymer ?
#
loop_
_entity_poly.entity_id
_entity_poly.type
_entity_poly.pdbx_seq_one_letter_code
_entity_poly.pdbx_strand_id
1 'polypeptide(L)'
;LTQKLRADGRLLRVASYEHSYPHCWRCRNPLIYKAVSSWFVRVPEFRDRMEQLNQEINWVPENVKDGQFGKWIAGARDWSISRNRYWGSPIPVWKSDNPEYPRVDAYGSLAELEADFGRLPLNAAGEPDLHRPYIDELTRPNPDDPTGKSTMRRIPDVLDVWFDSGSMPFAQVHYPFENEDWFATHNPADFIVEYIGQTRGWFYLLHVLSTALFDRPAFKNVISHGIVLGSDGQKMSKSLRNYPDVNEVFDRDGADAMRWFLMSSSVIRGGNLVVTEEGIRGGVREFLLPLWSTYYFFTLYSNSRSGGLSSAERVSKPRENWRTDSTNVLDRYLLAKTGQLIRDVTADLEALDSPLAAAKLRDFADVLTNWYVRRSRDRFWAGDDTDAFDTLYTVLETVTRVAAPLIPLVGEEIWRGLTGGRSVHLEDWPDAASFPVDDTLVSAMDRVREIASAGLALRTALGLRVRLPLARLTIVSNETAGLAPFGDILSEELNVKAVEFETLDTGSLDQHGIARRLTVNARALGPRLGKQVQQVIQAAKAGDWTVTDDVVTVGGTRLEPGEFDLELEAADVASAIAFLSGDGFVILDTATTPELEAEGLARDVIRAIQDTRKAAGLEVSDRIQLAVTGSDAGDIDALTLFAETIAGETLAVAWVFELSADPALTATLGSAAGQRAELAAGQYANRGSLVIDVVKSGAVSV
;
A
#
# COMPACT_ATOMS: atom_id res chain seq x y z
N LEU A 1 45.49 14.77 37.42
CA LEU A 1 46.39 13.96 36.58
C LEU A 1 47.27 14.87 35.74
N THR A 2 46.71 15.79 34.96
CA THR A 2 47.41 16.71 34.08
C THR A 2 48.48 17.56 34.80
N GLN A 3 48.13 18.12 35.97
CA GLN A 3 49.07 18.89 36.80
C GLN A 3 50.23 18.04 37.31
N LYS A 4 49.99 16.79 37.73
CA LYS A 4 51.00 15.86 38.17
C LYS A 4 51.94 15.49 37.02
N LEU A 5 51.40 15.13 35.85
CA LEU A 5 52.20 14.79 34.67
C LEU A 5 53.02 15.97 34.21
N ARG A 6 52.56 17.21 34.35
CA ARG A 6 53.33 18.43 34.07
C ARG A 6 54.46 18.60 35.04
N ALA A 7 54.20 18.42 36.35
CA ALA A 7 55.23 18.51 37.37
C ALA A 7 56.31 17.44 37.21
N ASP A 8 55.96 16.24 36.79
CA ASP A 8 56.86 15.10 36.55
C ASP A 8 57.61 15.22 35.20
N GLY A 9 57.41 16.29 34.41
CA GLY A 9 58.02 16.47 33.10
C GLY A 9 57.56 15.46 32.03
N ARG A 10 56.44 14.79 32.24
CA ARG A 10 55.90 13.72 31.39
C ARG A 10 54.73 14.16 30.48
N LEU A 11 54.33 15.43 30.56
CA LEU A 11 53.25 15.98 29.76
C LEU A 11 53.75 16.54 28.44
N LEU A 12 53.40 15.88 27.34
CA LEU A 12 53.80 16.33 26.02
C LEU A 12 52.87 17.45 25.50
N ARG A 13 51.58 17.30 25.64
CA ARG A 13 50.56 18.25 25.15
C ARG A 13 49.26 18.15 25.95
N VAL A 14 48.59 19.28 26.11
CA VAL A 14 47.20 19.36 26.60
C VAL A 14 46.41 20.09 25.52
N ALA A 15 45.28 19.51 25.14
CA ALA A 15 44.30 20.14 24.26
C ALA A 15 42.88 19.76 24.72
N SER A 16 41.96 20.67 24.58
CA SER A 16 40.53 20.40 24.73
C SER A 16 39.96 20.12 23.35
N TYR A 17 39.03 19.15 23.29
CA TYR A 17 38.24 18.90 22.09
C TYR A 17 36.83 18.48 22.50
N GLU A 18 35.85 18.81 21.69
CA GLU A 18 34.45 18.41 21.91
C GLU A 18 34.21 17.02 21.34
N HIS A 19 33.57 16.17 22.08
CA HIS A 19 33.20 14.84 21.66
C HIS A 19 31.93 14.38 22.37
N SER A 20 31.22 13.42 21.78
CA SER A 20 30.08 12.77 22.42
C SER A 20 30.53 12.02 23.69
N TYR A 21 29.83 12.23 24.79
CA TYR A 21 30.04 11.53 26.04
C TYR A 21 28.75 10.84 26.50
N PRO A 22 28.79 9.57 26.94
CA PRO A 22 27.59 8.87 27.35
C PRO A 22 27.03 9.45 28.65
N HIS A 23 25.73 9.71 28.65
CA HIS A 23 24.96 10.18 29.80
C HIS A 23 23.86 9.17 30.15
N CYS A 24 23.51 9.11 31.44
CA CYS A 24 22.39 8.30 31.91
C CYS A 24 21.09 8.77 31.20
N TRP A 25 20.40 7.85 30.56
CA TRP A 25 19.13 8.15 29.85
C TRP A 25 18.03 8.65 30.78
N ARG A 26 18.11 8.32 32.08
CA ARG A 26 17.11 8.71 33.08
C ARG A 26 17.43 10.04 33.78
N CYS A 27 18.61 10.17 34.37
CA CYS A 27 18.99 11.35 35.16
C CYS A 27 19.88 12.36 34.39
N ARG A 28 20.29 12.05 33.15
CA ARG A 28 21.12 12.89 32.29
C ARG A 28 22.53 13.18 32.79
N ASN A 29 22.93 12.60 33.92
CA ASN A 29 24.30 12.74 34.43
C ASN A 29 25.30 11.99 33.58
N PRO A 30 26.53 12.48 33.43
CA PRO A 30 27.59 11.78 32.72
C PRO A 30 27.90 10.45 33.42
N LEU A 31 28.14 9.41 32.60
CA LEU A 31 28.49 8.08 33.07
C LEU A 31 29.97 8.00 33.40
N ILE A 32 30.37 7.13 34.32
CA ILE A 32 31.75 6.79 34.60
C ILE A 32 32.05 5.36 34.17
N TYR A 33 33.26 5.13 33.69
CA TYR A 33 33.74 3.79 33.40
C TYR A 33 34.32 3.16 34.63
N LYS A 34 33.82 1.97 35.02
CA LYS A 34 34.29 1.20 36.17
C LYS A 34 34.46 -0.27 35.73
N ALA A 35 35.61 -0.84 36.08
CA ALA A 35 35.81 -2.27 35.91
C ALA A 35 35.01 -3.04 36.95
N VAL A 36 34.21 -4.01 36.52
CA VAL A 36 33.45 -4.92 37.38
C VAL A 36 33.63 -6.35 36.86
N SER A 37 33.55 -7.33 37.76
CA SER A 37 33.52 -8.72 37.36
C SER A 37 32.18 -8.99 36.63
N SER A 38 32.21 -9.79 35.60
CA SER A 38 31.04 -10.13 34.80
C SER A 38 31.09 -11.58 34.36
N TRP A 39 29.92 -12.15 34.13
CA TRP A 39 29.76 -13.45 33.48
C TRP A 39 29.52 -13.24 31.98
N PHE A 40 30.10 -14.11 31.16
CA PHE A 40 30.07 -13.99 29.71
C PHE A 40 29.69 -15.29 29.05
N VAL A 41 28.91 -15.20 27.96
CA VAL A 41 28.79 -16.23 26.94
C VAL A 41 29.86 -16.00 25.91
N ARG A 42 30.67 -17.02 25.61
CA ARG A 42 31.74 -16.97 24.58
C ARG A 42 31.17 -17.16 23.18
N VAL A 43 30.41 -16.16 22.70
CA VAL A 43 29.76 -16.19 21.39
C VAL A 43 30.72 -16.49 20.23
N PRO A 44 31.98 -16.02 20.22
CA PRO A 44 32.94 -16.36 19.16
C PRO A 44 33.18 -17.85 18.96
N GLU A 45 32.91 -18.70 19.94
CA GLU A 45 33.12 -20.16 19.82
C GLU A 45 32.15 -20.84 18.86
N PHE A 46 30.93 -20.27 18.68
CA PHE A 46 29.90 -20.76 17.78
C PHE A 46 29.43 -19.75 16.73
N ARG A 47 30.15 -18.66 16.56
CA ARG A 47 29.86 -17.58 15.61
C ARG A 47 29.69 -18.07 14.17
N ASP A 48 30.61 -18.93 13.71
CA ASP A 48 30.60 -19.45 12.35
C ASP A 48 29.31 -20.31 12.10
N ARG A 49 28.83 -20.98 13.15
CA ARG A 49 27.53 -21.69 13.09
C ARG A 49 26.37 -20.75 13.04
N MET A 50 26.41 -19.63 13.76
CA MET A 50 25.40 -18.58 13.65
C MET A 50 25.32 -17.99 12.23
N GLU A 51 26.47 -17.78 11.57
CA GLU A 51 26.52 -17.31 10.17
C GLU A 51 25.84 -18.31 9.22
N GLN A 52 26.10 -19.61 9.38
CA GLN A 52 25.47 -20.66 8.59
C GLN A 52 23.96 -20.69 8.78
N LEU A 53 23.51 -20.72 10.03
CA LEU A 53 22.07 -20.77 10.36
C LEU A 53 21.32 -19.50 9.93
N ASN A 54 22.00 -18.35 9.89
CA ASN A 54 21.40 -17.13 9.34
C ASN A 54 21.02 -17.26 7.87
N GLN A 55 21.69 -18.11 7.09
CA GLN A 55 21.35 -18.33 5.68
C GLN A 55 20.02 -19.08 5.50
N GLU A 56 19.58 -19.83 6.51
CA GLU A 56 18.29 -20.52 6.52
C GLU A 56 17.09 -19.60 6.80
N ILE A 57 17.35 -18.35 7.26
CA ILE A 57 16.31 -17.38 7.61
C ILE A 57 15.91 -16.56 6.37
N ASN A 58 14.61 -16.46 6.14
CA ASN A 58 14.04 -15.53 5.14
C ASN A 58 13.96 -14.11 5.72
N TRP A 59 14.80 -13.21 5.24
CA TRP A 59 14.85 -11.80 5.66
C TRP A 59 14.10 -10.90 4.69
N VAL A 60 13.22 -10.07 5.21
CA VAL A 60 12.56 -8.98 4.48
C VAL A 60 12.95 -7.64 5.13
N PRO A 61 13.70 -6.76 4.43
CA PRO A 61 14.33 -6.97 3.12
C PRO A 61 15.56 -7.89 3.17
N GLU A 62 15.80 -8.61 2.09
CA GLU A 62 16.88 -9.62 1.99
C GLU A 62 18.27 -9.06 2.27
N ASN A 63 18.54 -7.81 1.91
CA ASN A 63 19.82 -7.16 2.11
C ASN A 63 20.24 -7.03 3.57
N VAL A 64 19.34 -7.21 4.53
CA VAL A 64 19.65 -7.23 5.97
C VAL A 64 20.37 -8.50 6.35
N LYS A 65 20.08 -9.65 5.71
CA LYS A 65 20.69 -10.96 5.95
C LYS A 65 22.22 -10.91 6.01
N ASP A 66 22.83 -10.48 4.91
CA ASP A 66 24.31 -10.39 4.79
C ASP A 66 24.84 -8.99 5.08
N GLY A 67 23.94 -8.01 5.08
CA GLY A 67 24.26 -6.61 5.35
C GLY A 67 24.41 -6.32 6.84
N GLN A 68 23.38 -5.74 7.44
CA GLN A 68 23.45 -5.25 8.81
C GLN A 68 23.53 -6.38 9.83
N PHE A 69 22.74 -7.44 9.68
CA PHE A 69 22.70 -8.58 10.61
C PHE A 69 23.91 -9.49 10.42
N GLY A 70 24.20 -9.93 9.20
CA GLY A 70 25.34 -10.80 8.91
C GLY A 70 26.67 -10.17 9.33
N LYS A 71 26.91 -8.90 9.03
CA LYS A 71 28.12 -8.18 9.47
C LYS A 71 28.21 -8.05 10.99
N TRP A 72 27.06 -7.97 11.68
CA TRP A 72 27.04 -7.94 13.13
C TRP A 72 27.41 -9.30 13.73
N ILE A 73 26.90 -10.40 13.18
CA ILE A 73 27.27 -11.77 13.58
C ILE A 73 28.77 -12.01 13.33
N ALA A 74 29.28 -11.68 12.13
CA ALA A 74 30.70 -11.85 11.79
C ALA A 74 31.64 -11.12 12.75
N GLY A 75 31.18 -10.02 13.33
CA GLY A 75 31.89 -9.24 14.36
C GLY A 75 31.55 -9.59 15.80
N ALA A 76 30.82 -10.70 16.04
CA ALA A 76 30.33 -11.06 17.37
C ALA A 76 31.47 -11.24 18.39
N ARG A 77 31.25 -10.71 19.59
CA ARG A 77 32.15 -10.77 20.74
C ARG A 77 31.47 -11.45 21.89
N ASP A 78 32.25 -11.73 22.94
CA ASP A 78 31.72 -12.25 24.20
C ASP A 78 30.58 -11.36 24.71
N TRP A 79 29.47 -11.99 25.06
CA TRP A 79 28.32 -11.31 25.59
C TRP A 79 28.31 -11.33 27.11
N SER A 80 28.39 -10.15 27.74
CA SER A 80 28.26 -10.03 29.19
C SER A 80 26.80 -10.18 29.59
N ILE A 81 26.47 -11.31 30.25
CA ILE A 81 25.10 -11.66 30.67
C ILE A 81 24.75 -11.23 32.08
N SER A 82 25.71 -10.80 32.89
CA SER A 82 25.46 -10.38 34.27
C SER A 82 25.25 -8.87 34.40
N ARG A 83 24.37 -8.48 35.33
CA ARG A 83 24.10 -7.08 35.67
C ARG A 83 24.13 -6.91 37.19
N ASN A 84 24.83 -5.86 37.62
CA ASN A 84 24.87 -5.47 39.05
C ASN A 84 23.62 -4.65 39.39
N ARG A 85 22.51 -5.36 39.60
CA ARG A 85 21.19 -4.81 39.99
C ARG A 85 20.56 -5.66 41.08
N TYR A 86 19.66 -5.04 41.84
CA TYR A 86 18.94 -5.78 42.88
C TYR A 86 17.86 -6.67 42.28
N TRP A 87 17.01 -6.14 41.41
CA TRP A 87 15.88 -6.85 40.82
C TRP A 87 16.17 -7.31 39.37
N GLY A 88 15.78 -8.53 39.08
CA GLY A 88 15.88 -9.22 37.79
C GLY A 88 15.97 -10.72 38.01
N SER A 89 16.10 -11.49 36.90
CA SER A 89 16.28 -12.95 36.93
C SER A 89 17.63 -13.29 37.56
N PRO A 90 17.70 -13.91 38.78
CA PRO A 90 18.96 -14.20 39.45
C PRO A 90 19.77 -15.25 38.68
N ILE A 91 21.08 -15.05 38.60
CA ILE A 91 21.96 -16.06 38.04
C ILE A 91 22.06 -17.22 39.03
N PRO A 92 21.73 -18.48 38.64
CA PRO A 92 21.66 -19.62 39.55
C PRO A 92 23.05 -20.25 39.81
N VAL A 93 24.00 -19.43 40.27
CA VAL A 93 25.39 -19.85 40.53
C VAL A 93 25.78 -19.53 41.93
N TRP A 94 26.28 -20.54 42.66
CA TRP A 94 26.86 -20.40 43.98
C TRP A 94 28.35 -20.53 43.93
N LYS A 95 29.05 -19.70 44.69
CA LYS A 95 30.48 -19.64 44.76
C LYS A 95 30.94 -19.70 46.23
N SER A 96 32.04 -20.40 46.46
CA SER A 96 32.70 -20.39 47.76
C SER A 96 33.14 -18.97 48.16
N ASP A 97 32.88 -18.56 49.39
CA ASP A 97 33.34 -17.30 49.95
C ASP A 97 34.81 -17.34 50.41
N ASN A 98 35.46 -18.51 50.38
CA ASN A 98 36.87 -18.67 50.71
C ASN A 98 37.70 -18.99 49.44
N PRO A 99 38.64 -18.09 49.04
CA PRO A 99 39.50 -18.33 47.86
C PRO A 99 40.51 -19.48 48.05
N GLU A 100 40.75 -19.95 49.24
CA GLU A 100 41.64 -21.11 49.48
C GLU A 100 40.95 -22.42 49.09
N TYR A 101 39.62 -22.45 49.14
CA TYR A 101 38.80 -23.61 48.69
C TYR A 101 37.83 -23.14 47.61
N PRO A 102 38.34 -22.87 46.40
CA PRO A 102 37.51 -22.32 45.31
C PRO A 102 36.56 -23.41 44.81
N ARG A 103 35.26 -23.08 44.80
CA ARG A 103 34.20 -23.91 44.21
C ARG A 103 33.14 -23.03 43.55
N VAL A 104 32.60 -23.47 42.42
CA VAL A 104 31.51 -22.85 41.69
C VAL A 104 30.52 -23.93 41.32
N ASP A 105 29.26 -23.84 41.76
CA ASP A 105 28.18 -24.72 41.41
C ASP A 105 27.10 -23.94 40.67
N ALA A 106 26.58 -24.49 39.55
CA ALA A 106 25.47 -23.93 38.79
C ALA A 106 24.29 -24.92 38.87
N TYR A 107 23.09 -24.41 39.03
CA TYR A 107 21.89 -25.23 39.13
C TYR A 107 20.98 -24.99 37.94
N GLY A 108 20.59 -26.09 37.30
CA GLY A 108 19.75 -26.07 36.08
C GLY A 108 18.25 -26.31 36.36
N SER A 109 17.90 -26.69 37.61
CA SER A 109 16.50 -26.99 37.94
C SER A 109 16.17 -26.72 39.40
N LEU A 110 14.87 -26.57 39.68
CA LEU A 110 14.37 -26.48 41.06
C LEU A 110 14.67 -27.77 41.85
N ALA A 111 14.60 -28.92 41.23
CA ALA A 111 14.90 -30.18 41.86
C ALA A 111 16.37 -30.29 42.31
N GLU A 112 17.32 -29.79 41.52
CA GLU A 112 18.73 -29.73 41.88
C GLU A 112 18.96 -28.79 43.07
N LEU A 113 18.28 -27.61 43.07
CA LEU A 113 18.33 -26.68 44.19
C LEU A 113 17.79 -27.30 45.48
N GLU A 114 16.63 -27.93 45.38
CA GLU A 114 16.01 -28.59 46.56
C GLU A 114 16.85 -29.73 47.12
N ALA A 115 17.44 -30.56 46.23
CA ALA A 115 18.30 -31.63 46.62
C ALA A 115 19.54 -31.15 47.38
N ASP A 116 20.19 -30.06 46.96
CA ASP A 116 21.42 -29.55 47.57
C ASP A 116 21.20 -28.67 48.80
N PHE A 117 20.10 -27.92 48.82
CA PHE A 117 19.81 -26.99 49.92
C PHE A 117 18.75 -27.50 50.91
N GLY A 118 18.11 -28.64 50.60
CA GLY A 118 17.05 -29.24 51.44
C GLY A 118 15.73 -28.46 51.44
N ARG A 119 15.64 -27.39 50.68
CA ARG A 119 14.46 -26.53 50.51
C ARG A 119 14.54 -25.65 49.27
N LEU A 120 13.41 -25.23 48.77
CA LEU A 120 13.30 -24.13 47.82
C LEU A 120 13.26 -22.76 48.54
N PRO A 121 13.61 -21.65 47.87
CA PRO A 121 13.41 -20.31 48.41
C PRO A 121 11.91 -19.99 48.42
N LEU A 122 11.37 -19.50 49.54
CA LEU A 122 9.95 -19.18 49.70
C LEU A 122 9.76 -17.70 49.96
N ASN A 123 8.75 -17.12 49.32
CA ASN A 123 8.30 -15.76 49.57
C ASN A 123 7.51 -15.66 50.88
N ALA A 124 7.04 -14.45 51.24
CA ALA A 124 6.28 -14.21 52.49
C ALA A 124 4.93 -14.98 52.53
N ALA A 125 4.40 -15.41 51.36
CA ALA A 125 3.19 -16.22 51.29
C ALA A 125 3.46 -17.72 51.40
N GLY A 126 4.73 -18.13 51.47
CA GLY A 126 5.13 -19.55 51.53
C GLY A 126 5.20 -20.23 50.18
N GLU A 127 5.23 -19.49 49.08
CA GLU A 127 5.33 -19.98 47.71
C GLU A 127 6.79 -19.93 47.22
N PRO A 128 7.23 -20.86 46.38
CA PRO A 128 8.55 -20.83 45.74
C PRO A 128 8.78 -19.52 44.98
N ASP A 129 9.85 -18.81 45.33
CA ASP A 129 10.20 -17.55 44.65
C ASP A 129 11.72 -17.44 44.49
N LEU A 130 12.19 -17.45 43.26
CA LEU A 130 13.60 -17.34 42.89
C LEU A 130 14.15 -15.91 42.92
N HIS A 131 13.32 -14.90 43.14
CA HIS A 131 13.79 -13.52 43.20
C HIS A 131 14.55 -13.22 44.51
N ARG A 132 15.33 -12.17 44.50
CA ARG A 132 15.94 -11.60 45.71
C ARG A 132 14.85 -10.95 46.57
N PRO A 133 14.90 -11.08 47.90
CA PRO A 133 16.02 -11.63 48.71
C PRO A 133 15.98 -13.15 48.88
N TYR A 134 14.89 -13.82 48.56
CA TYR A 134 14.59 -15.21 48.96
C TYR A 134 15.65 -16.21 48.52
N ILE A 135 16.10 -16.13 47.26
CA ILE A 135 17.10 -17.03 46.68
C ILE A 135 18.49 -16.82 47.35
N ASP A 136 18.80 -15.61 47.81
CA ASP A 136 20.08 -15.29 48.45
C ASP A 136 20.20 -15.90 49.84
N GLU A 137 19.07 -16.35 50.45
CA GLU A 137 19.05 -17.05 51.74
C GLU A 137 19.50 -18.51 51.63
N LEU A 138 19.53 -19.05 50.38
CA LEU A 138 20.03 -20.40 50.17
C LEU A 138 21.55 -20.42 50.23
N THR A 139 22.07 -20.91 51.35
CA THR A 139 23.50 -21.10 51.62
C THR A 139 23.77 -22.47 52.16
N ARG A 140 24.94 -23.03 51.88
CA ARG A 140 25.39 -24.33 52.40
C ARG A 140 26.90 -24.34 52.67
N PRO A 141 27.42 -25.26 53.48
CA PRO A 141 28.86 -25.45 53.60
C PRO A 141 29.51 -25.80 52.28
N ASN A 142 30.75 -25.37 52.07
CA ASN A 142 31.52 -25.79 50.93
C ASN A 142 32.03 -27.24 51.15
N PRO A 143 31.64 -28.21 50.34
CA PRO A 143 32.05 -29.62 50.57
C PRO A 143 33.55 -29.85 50.30
N ASP A 144 34.24 -28.92 49.61
CA ASP A 144 35.66 -29.03 49.31
C ASP A 144 36.55 -28.39 50.41
N ASP A 145 35.91 -27.79 51.43
CA ASP A 145 36.60 -27.19 52.58
C ASP A 145 36.63 -28.17 53.78
N PRO A 146 37.76 -28.82 54.07
CA PRO A 146 37.87 -29.76 55.20
C PRO A 146 37.79 -29.06 56.56
N THR A 147 37.95 -27.71 56.57
CA THR A 147 37.84 -26.93 57.80
C THR A 147 36.39 -26.60 58.18
N GLY A 148 35.46 -26.76 57.22
CA GLY A 148 34.03 -26.46 57.39
C GLY A 148 33.69 -24.99 57.59
N LYS A 149 34.62 -24.06 57.32
CA LYS A 149 34.46 -22.61 57.58
C LYS A 149 33.94 -21.85 56.36
N SER A 150 34.13 -22.38 55.14
CA SER A 150 33.69 -21.69 53.96
C SER A 150 32.23 -22.05 53.59
N THR A 151 31.52 -21.07 53.06
CA THR A 151 30.11 -21.16 52.71
C THR A 151 29.93 -20.93 51.21
N MET A 152 29.10 -21.75 50.59
CA MET A 152 28.62 -21.54 49.23
C MET A 152 27.51 -20.47 49.27
N ARG A 153 27.73 -19.37 48.54
CA ARG A 153 26.79 -18.23 48.43
C ARG A 153 26.49 -17.94 47.00
N ARG A 154 25.25 -17.62 46.71
CA ARG A 154 24.86 -17.18 45.36
C ARG A 154 25.61 -15.89 45.00
N ILE A 155 26.04 -15.75 43.74
CA ILE A 155 26.58 -14.51 43.22
C ILE A 155 25.48 -13.44 43.20
N PRO A 156 25.75 -12.16 43.59
CA PRO A 156 24.71 -11.14 43.71
C PRO A 156 24.12 -10.63 42.42
N ASP A 157 24.75 -10.99 41.28
CA ASP A 157 24.33 -10.52 39.98
C ASP A 157 23.01 -11.13 39.52
N VAL A 158 22.32 -10.40 38.62
CA VAL A 158 21.14 -10.87 37.90
C VAL A 158 21.47 -10.96 36.40
N LEU A 159 20.67 -11.68 35.65
CA LEU A 159 20.81 -11.79 34.20
C LEU A 159 20.51 -10.45 33.53
N ASP A 160 21.12 -10.25 32.38
CA ASP A 160 20.76 -9.20 31.44
C ASP A 160 19.33 -9.40 30.94
N VAL A 161 18.54 -8.35 30.92
CA VAL A 161 17.17 -8.36 30.37
C VAL A 161 17.11 -8.88 28.92
N TRP A 162 18.20 -8.77 28.19
CA TRP A 162 18.32 -9.37 26.87
C TRP A 162 18.44 -10.91 26.90
N PHE A 163 18.95 -11.47 27.98
CA PHE A 163 18.91 -12.90 28.21
C PHE A 163 17.47 -13.35 28.43
N ASP A 164 16.70 -12.65 29.26
CA ASP A 164 15.29 -12.95 29.50
C ASP A 164 14.49 -12.90 28.19
N SER A 165 14.66 -11.86 27.38
CA SER A 165 13.96 -11.71 26.09
C SER A 165 14.42 -12.73 25.04
N GLY A 166 15.70 -13.09 25.04
CA GLY A 166 16.25 -14.09 24.13
C GLY A 166 15.86 -15.52 24.48
N SER A 167 15.53 -15.78 25.76
CA SER A 167 15.08 -17.09 26.23
C SER A 167 13.57 -17.33 26.03
N MET A 168 12.82 -16.32 25.64
CA MET A 168 11.35 -16.37 25.48
C MET A 168 10.85 -17.60 24.75
N PRO A 169 11.43 -18.05 23.62
CA PRO A 169 10.88 -19.18 22.86
C PRO A 169 10.74 -20.48 23.65
N PHE A 170 11.61 -20.73 24.62
CA PHE A 170 11.60 -21.91 25.46
C PHE A 170 11.13 -21.65 26.88
N ALA A 171 11.43 -20.46 27.43
CA ALA A 171 11.04 -20.10 28.79
C ALA A 171 9.51 -19.96 28.95
N GLN A 172 8.80 -19.43 27.93
CA GLN A 172 7.35 -19.25 27.97
C GLN A 172 6.56 -20.56 28.16
N VAL A 173 7.12 -21.68 27.76
CA VAL A 173 6.50 -23.02 27.85
C VAL A 173 7.17 -23.91 28.89
N HIS A 174 8.12 -23.38 29.68
CA HIS A 174 8.90 -24.07 30.69
C HIS A 174 9.66 -25.30 30.15
N TYR A 175 10.13 -25.20 28.89
CA TYR A 175 10.99 -26.24 28.29
C TYR A 175 12.37 -26.25 28.99
N PRO A 176 13.00 -27.38 29.27
CA PRO A 176 12.63 -28.75 28.84
C PRO A 176 11.75 -29.53 29.83
N PHE A 177 11.29 -28.89 30.90
CA PHE A 177 10.58 -29.59 32.00
C PHE A 177 9.11 -29.85 31.67
N GLU A 178 8.52 -28.98 30.83
CA GLU A 178 7.13 -29.06 30.38
C GLU A 178 7.05 -28.76 28.88
N ASN A 179 5.93 -29.16 28.25
CA ASN A 179 5.57 -28.80 26.88
C ASN A 179 6.63 -29.11 25.80
N GLU A 180 7.36 -30.21 25.93
CA GLU A 180 8.40 -30.63 24.98
C GLU A 180 7.85 -30.79 23.55
N ASP A 181 6.70 -31.45 23.40
CA ASP A 181 6.04 -31.67 22.10
C ASP A 181 5.63 -30.37 21.45
N TRP A 182 5.12 -29.42 22.23
CA TRP A 182 4.78 -28.08 21.72
C TRP A 182 6.03 -27.37 21.22
N PHE A 183 7.09 -27.34 22.03
CA PHE A 183 8.33 -26.68 21.64
C PHE A 183 8.95 -27.30 20.40
N ALA A 184 8.91 -28.62 20.24
CA ALA A 184 9.45 -29.33 19.07
C ALA A 184 8.78 -28.90 17.76
N THR A 185 7.49 -28.54 17.81
CA THR A 185 6.72 -28.14 16.62
C THR A 185 6.64 -26.61 16.41
N HIS A 186 6.94 -25.80 17.42
CA HIS A 186 6.82 -24.33 17.38
C HIS A 186 8.18 -23.60 17.39
N ASN A 187 9.29 -24.32 17.45
CA ASN A 187 10.63 -23.75 17.37
C ASN A 187 11.42 -24.42 16.22
N PRO A 188 11.93 -23.69 15.23
CA PRO A 188 11.90 -22.21 15.06
C PRO A 188 10.49 -21.64 14.91
N ALA A 189 10.27 -20.42 15.38
CA ALA A 189 9.04 -19.67 15.14
C ALA A 189 8.83 -19.43 13.64
N ASP A 190 7.58 -19.43 13.17
CA ASP A 190 7.30 -19.24 11.74
C ASP A 190 7.57 -17.80 11.29
N PHE A 191 7.31 -16.80 12.17
CA PHE A 191 7.41 -15.40 11.82
C PHE A 191 7.75 -14.50 13.01
N ILE A 192 8.57 -13.45 12.75
CA ILE A 192 8.89 -12.39 13.69
C ILE A 192 9.00 -11.04 12.96
N VAL A 193 8.59 -9.95 13.61
CA VAL A 193 8.67 -8.59 13.06
C VAL A 193 9.11 -7.58 14.11
N GLU A 194 10.06 -6.74 13.75
CA GLU A 194 10.51 -5.60 14.54
C GLU A 194 11.34 -4.62 13.68
N TYR A 195 11.61 -3.42 14.21
CA TYR A 195 12.42 -2.44 13.48
C TYR A 195 13.90 -2.86 13.39
N ILE A 196 14.57 -2.34 12.37
CA ILE A 196 15.95 -2.71 12.00
C ILE A 196 16.98 -2.63 13.15
N GLY A 197 16.73 -1.83 14.19
CA GLY A 197 17.58 -1.75 15.37
C GLY A 197 17.72 -3.08 16.13
N GLN A 198 16.75 -3.98 15.97
CA GLN A 198 16.76 -5.30 16.62
C GLN A 198 17.76 -6.29 16.00
N THR A 199 18.35 -5.96 14.87
CA THR A 199 19.51 -6.69 14.33
C THR A 199 20.71 -6.70 15.29
N ARG A 200 20.76 -5.73 16.22
CA ARG A 200 21.74 -5.63 17.31
C ARG A 200 21.10 -5.75 18.70
N GLY A 201 19.87 -6.24 18.76
CA GLY A 201 19.07 -6.42 19.97
C GLY A 201 18.40 -7.78 19.97
N TRP A 202 17.08 -7.80 19.96
CA TRP A 202 16.30 -9.00 20.15
C TRP A 202 16.55 -10.10 19.11
N PHE A 203 16.58 -9.77 17.82
CA PHE A 203 16.89 -10.76 16.77
C PHE A 203 18.24 -11.45 17.01
N TYR A 204 19.26 -10.66 17.38
CA TYR A 204 20.60 -11.20 17.65
C TYR A 204 20.59 -12.11 18.85
N LEU A 205 19.97 -11.72 19.96
CA LEU A 205 19.98 -12.51 21.19
C LEU A 205 19.16 -13.80 21.09
N LEU A 206 18.02 -13.75 20.37
CA LEU A 206 17.27 -14.96 20.01
C LEU A 206 18.15 -15.93 19.22
N HIS A 207 18.89 -15.42 18.23
CA HIS A 207 19.75 -16.23 17.39
C HIS A 207 20.96 -16.82 18.14
N VAL A 208 21.57 -16.03 19.04
CA VAL A 208 22.65 -16.49 19.94
C VAL A 208 22.20 -17.66 20.78
N LEU A 209 21.07 -17.52 21.50
CA LEU A 209 20.60 -18.57 22.40
C LEU A 209 20.10 -19.80 21.66
N SER A 210 19.40 -19.60 20.54
CA SER A 210 18.93 -20.72 19.73
C SER A 210 20.07 -21.54 19.10
N THR A 211 21.09 -20.85 18.60
CA THR A 211 22.29 -21.53 18.08
C THR A 211 23.01 -22.30 19.18
N ALA A 212 23.24 -21.66 20.33
CA ALA A 212 24.01 -22.26 21.42
C ALA A 212 23.31 -23.46 22.06
N LEU A 213 21.98 -23.44 22.18
CA LEU A 213 21.21 -24.45 22.91
C LEU A 213 20.60 -25.52 22.01
N PHE A 214 20.23 -25.18 20.78
CA PHE A 214 19.41 -26.02 19.91
C PHE A 214 20.01 -26.28 18.52
N ASP A 215 21.12 -25.63 18.18
CA ASP A 215 21.80 -25.72 16.87
C ASP A 215 20.86 -25.46 15.67
N ARG A 216 19.95 -24.49 15.80
CA ARG A 216 18.98 -24.07 14.77
C ARG A 216 18.65 -22.59 14.87
N PRO A 217 18.11 -21.96 13.80
CA PRO A 217 17.64 -20.58 13.88
C PRO A 217 16.46 -20.46 14.87
N ALA A 218 16.26 -19.29 15.46
CA ALA A 218 15.14 -19.04 16.37
C ALA A 218 13.82 -18.80 15.61
N PHE A 219 13.88 -18.38 14.36
CA PHE A 219 12.74 -18.04 13.50
C PHE A 219 13.07 -18.32 12.03
N LYS A 220 12.02 -18.62 11.25
CA LYS A 220 12.12 -18.93 9.81
C LYS A 220 12.03 -17.68 8.95
N ASN A 221 11.08 -16.79 9.27
CA ASN A 221 10.80 -15.57 8.53
C ASN A 221 10.88 -14.35 9.45
N VAL A 222 11.46 -13.26 8.93
CA VAL A 222 11.58 -12.01 9.69
C VAL A 222 11.37 -10.80 8.79
N ILE A 223 10.47 -9.90 9.21
CA ILE A 223 10.40 -8.55 8.68
C ILE A 223 11.22 -7.63 9.60
N SER A 224 12.30 -7.05 9.04
CA SER A 224 13.13 -6.04 9.70
C SER A 224 12.76 -4.68 9.12
N HIS A 225 11.71 -4.07 9.66
CA HIS A 225 11.17 -2.83 9.12
C HIS A 225 12.04 -1.60 9.42
N GLY A 226 11.82 -0.52 8.67
CA GLY A 226 12.50 0.76 8.83
C GLY A 226 12.08 1.50 10.11
N ILE A 227 12.61 2.70 10.27
CA ILE A 227 12.30 3.53 11.44
C ILE A 227 11.03 4.35 11.17
N VAL A 228 10.10 4.30 12.12
CA VAL A 228 8.92 5.18 12.10
C VAL A 228 9.28 6.51 12.76
N LEU A 229 9.10 7.58 12.00
CA LEU A 229 9.46 8.94 12.35
C LEU A 229 8.21 9.80 12.61
N GLY A 230 8.31 10.76 13.50
CA GLY A 230 7.29 11.78 13.67
C GLY A 230 7.26 12.77 12.52
N SER A 231 6.28 13.66 12.52
CA SER A 231 6.12 14.73 11.50
C SER A 231 7.32 15.68 11.41
N ASP A 232 8.15 15.72 12.46
CA ASP A 232 9.41 16.46 12.54
C ASP A 232 10.61 15.71 11.93
N GLY A 233 10.41 14.51 11.40
CA GLY A 233 11.46 13.65 10.85
C GLY A 233 12.37 13.00 11.90
N GLN A 234 12.09 13.18 13.19
CA GLN A 234 12.82 12.51 14.26
C GLN A 234 12.17 11.19 14.64
N LYS A 235 12.97 10.25 15.18
CA LYS A 235 12.42 8.99 15.69
C LYS A 235 11.30 9.28 16.71
N MET A 236 10.16 8.65 16.53
CA MET A 236 9.05 8.77 17.47
C MET A 236 9.46 8.41 18.90
N SER A 237 9.13 9.27 19.84
CA SER A 237 9.36 8.98 21.25
C SER A 237 8.30 9.62 22.15
N LYS A 238 7.97 8.93 23.24
CA LYS A 238 7.04 9.42 24.27
C LYS A 238 7.51 10.75 24.89
N SER A 239 8.83 10.97 24.98
CA SER A 239 9.40 12.19 25.54
C SER A 239 9.28 13.39 24.60
N LEU A 240 9.31 13.18 23.30
CA LEU A 240 9.18 14.24 22.29
C LEU A 240 7.72 14.53 21.94
N ARG A 241 6.81 13.56 22.13
CA ARG A 241 5.39 13.65 21.74
C ARG A 241 5.22 14.11 20.28
N ASN A 242 6.09 13.60 19.39
CA ASN A 242 6.20 14.00 18.00
C ASN A 242 5.39 13.11 17.05
N TYR A 243 4.30 12.54 17.54
CA TYR A 243 3.37 11.73 16.75
C TYR A 243 1.93 12.00 17.21
N PRO A 244 0.94 11.83 16.30
CA PRO A 244 -0.46 11.99 16.67
C PRO A 244 -0.89 10.96 17.73
N ASP A 245 -1.82 11.32 18.59
CA ASP A 245 -2.42 10.36 19.52
C ASP A 245 -3.16 9.28 18.71
N VAL A 246 -2.88 8.02 19.03
CA VAL A 246 -3.42 6.88 18.29
C VAL A 246 -4.93 6.80 18.41
N ASN A 247 -5.50 7.12 19.59
CA ASN A 247 -6.95 7.09 19.79
C ASN A 247 -7.63 8.20 19.00
N GLU A 248 -7.05 9.42 18.96
CA GLU A 248 -7.58 10.51 18.13
C GLU A 248 -7.60 10.13 16.64
N VAL A 249 -6.58 9.44 16.16
CA VAL A 249 -6.53 8.93 14.78
C VAL A 249 -7.60 7.87 14.56
N PHE A 250 -7.77 6.94 15.49
CA PHE A 250 -8.77 5.88 15.38
C PHE A 250 -10.20 6.44 15.38
N ASP A 251 -10.48 7.39 16.24
CA ASP A 251 -11.80 8.03 16.35
C ASP A 251 -12.13 8.85 15.09
N ARG A 252 -11.14 9.49 14.48
CA ARG A 252 -11.33 10.38 13.34
C ARG A 252 -11.28 9.67 11.98
N ASP A 253 -10.27 8.82 11.76
CA ASP A 253 -9.95 8.25 10.46
C ASP A 253 -10.18 6.72 10.41
N GLY A 254 -10.30 6.06 11.57
CA GLY A 254 -10.49 4.63 11.71
C GLY A 254 -9.17 3.85 11.81
N ALA A 255 -9.21 2.68 12.45
CA ALA A 255 -8.04 1.84 12.65
C ALA A 255 -7.53 1.25 11.31
N ASP A 256 -8.41 0.92 10.37
CA ASP A 256 -8.02 0.41 9.06
C ASP A 256 -7.30 1.47 8.21
N ALA A 257 -7.57 2.75 8.40
CA ALA A 257 -6.80 3.82 7.76
C ALA A 257 -5.33 3.81 8.20
N MET A 258 -5.09 3.66 9.50
CA MET A 258 -3.73 3.54 10.04
C MET A 258 -3.06 2.24 9.58
N ARG A 259 -3.78 1.11 9.60
CA ARG A 259 -3.26 -0.18 9.12
C ARG A 259 -2.86 -0.11 7.66
N TRP A 260 -3.75 0.40 6.81
CA TRP A 260 -3.47 0.57 5.38
C TRP A 260 -2.23 1.44 5.15
N PHE A 261 -2.15 2.60 5.83
CA PHE A 261 -1.01 3.50 5.73
C PHE A 261 0.32 2.82 6.09
N LEU A 262 0.35 2.04 7.18
CA LEU A 262 1.56 1.33 7.60
C LEU A 262 1.90 0.17 6.66
N MET A 263 0.92 -0.67 6.34
CA MET A 263 1.14 -1.90 5.56
C MET A 263 1.42 -1.64 4.08
N SER A 264 0.94 -0.51 3.51
CA SER A 264 1.21 -0.09 2.13
C SER A 264 2.50 0.70 1.97
N SER A 265 3.17 1.07 3.07
CA SER A 265 4.33 1.93 3.05
C SER A 265 5.65 1.18 2.83
N SER A 266 6.68 1.90 2.41
CA SER A 266 8.04 1.37 2.26
C SER A 266 8.69 0.95 3.58
N VAL A 267 8.07 1.23 4.73
CA VAL A 267 8.62 0.85 6.05
C VAL A 267 8.81 -0.66 6.17
N ILE A 268 7.89 -1.45 5.62
CA ILE A 268 7.99 -2.91 5.60
C ILE A 268 9.23 -3.39 4.83
N ARG A 269 9.64 -2.65 3.81
CA ARG A 269 10.86 -2.93 3.01
C ARG A 269 12.12 -2.26 3.56
N GLY A 270 12.13 -1.85 4.84
CA GLY A 270 13.27 -1.24 5.51
C GLY A 270 13.44 0.26 5.27
N GLY A 271 12.57 0.92 4.50
CA GLY A 271 12.54 2.37 4.36
C GLY A 271 12.05 3.07 5.63
N ASN A 272 12.47 4.31 5.88
CA ASN A 272 11.90 5.07 6.97
C ASN A 272 10.53 5.65 6.58
N LEU A 273 9.61 5.73 7.54
CA LEU A 273 8.27 6.26 7.36
C LEU A 273 8.06 7.48 8.25
N VAL A 274 7.73 8.62 7.66
CA VAL A 274 7.24 9.79 8.40
C VAL A 274 5.71 9.67 8.52
N VAL A 275 5.22 9.58 9.75
CA VAL A 275 3.78 9.50 10.02
C VAL A 275 3.18 10.90 10.02
N THR A 276 2.23 11.12 9.12
CA THR A 276 1.45 12.35 9.02
C THR A 276 -0.03 12.03 8.93
N GLU A 277 -0.88 12.92 9.42
CA GLU A 277 -2.34 12.78 9.30
C GLU A 277 -2.78 12.73 7.84
N GLU A 278 -2.16 13.55 6.99
CA GLU A 278 -2.47 13.57 5.55
C GLU A 278 -2.13 12.23 4.87
N GLY A 279 -1.00 11.61 5.23
CA GLY A 279 -0.63 10.29 4.72
C GLY A 279 -1.64 9.22 5.12
N ILE A 280 -2.13 9.25 6.38
CA ILE A 280 -3.15 8.30 6.85
C ILE A 280 -4.46 8.50 6.07
N ARG A 281 -4.92 9.75 5.90
CA ARG A 281 -6.13 10.07 5.10
C ARG A 281 -5.96 9.76 3.62
N GLY A 282 -4.73 9.80 3.11
CA GLY A 282 -4.40 9.35 1.75
C GLY A 282 -4.89 7.92 1.51
N GLY A 283 -4.57 7.00 2.41
CA GLY A 283 -4.99 5.61 2.32
C GLY A 283 -6.52 5.42 2.32
N VAL A 284 -7.26 6.24 3.07
CA VAL A 284 -8.73 6.24 3.03
C VAL A 284 -9.24 6.58 1.62
N ARG A 285 -8.70 7.63 1.02
CA ARG A 285 -9.11 8.09 -0.33
C ARG A 285 -8.71 7.12 -1.44
N GLU A 286 -7.57 6.46 -1.29
CA GLU A 286 -7.00 5.61 -2.33
C GLU A 286 -7.66 4.23 -2.44
N PHE A 287 -8.12 3.66 -1.33
CA PHE A 287 -8.65 2.31 -1.33
C PHE A 287 -9.95 2.13 -0.51
N LEU A 288 -9.98 2.54 0.77
CA LEU A 288 -11.10 2.25 1.64
C LEU A 288 -12.41 2.88 1.14
N LEU A 289 -12.37 4.17 0.81
CA LEU A 289 -13.53 4.90 0.32
C LEU A 289 -14.01 4.43 -1.07
N PRO A 290 -13.15 4.17 -2.07
CA PRO A 290 -13.54 3.53 -3.32
C PRO A 290 -14.24 2.19 -3.12
N LEU A 291 -13.69 1.30 -2.31
CA LEU A 291 -14.31 0.00 -2.03
C LEU A 291 -15.67 0.14 -1.35
N TRP A 292 -15.73 0.98 -0.31
CA TRP A 292 -17.01 1.26 0.39
C TRP A 292 -18.05 1.89 -0.53
N SER A 293 -17.65 2.82 -1.38
CA SER A 293 -18.55 3.47 -2.34
C SER A 293 -19.09 2.49 -3.37
N THR A 294 -18.29 1.52 -3.79
CA THR A 294 -18.73 0.44 -4.69
C THR A 294 -19.72 -0.50 -4.00
N TYR A 295 -19.45 -0.88 -2.76
CA TYR A 295 -20.38 -1.66 -1.95
C TYR A 295 -21.72 -0.90 -1.74
N TYR A 296 -21.66 0.40 -1.40
CA TYR A 296 -22.83 1.24 -1.25
C TYR A 296 -23.64 1.33 -2.57
N PHE A 297 -22.96 1.55 -3.69
CA PHE A 297 -23.57 1.55 -5.03
C PHE A 297 -24.30 0.23 -5.29
N PHE A 298 -23.62 -0.90 -5.08
CA PHE A 298 -24.24 -2.22 -5.26
C PHE A 298 -25.49 -2.40 -4.40
N THR A 299 -25.41 -2.09 -3.11
CA THR A 299 -26.56 -2.26 -2.19
C THR A 299 -27.74 -1.36 -2.56
N LEU A 300 -27.46 -0.11 -2.98
CA LEU A 300 -28.49 0.85 -3.39
C LEU A 300 -29.33 0.29 -4.56
N TYR A 301 -28.65 -0.14 -5.62
CA TYR A 301 -29.34 -0.62 -6.83
C TYR A 301 -29.92 -2.04 -6.66
N SER A 302 -29.24 -2.91 -5.96
CA SER A 302 -29.74 -4.24 -5.64
C SER A 302 -31.03 -4.19 -4.79
N ASN A 303 -31.10 -3.23 -3.85
CA ASN A 303 -32.28 -3.02 -3.02
C ASN A 303 -33.49 -2.48 -3.80
N SER A 304 -33.25 -1.58 -4.76
CA SER A 304 -34.31 -1.01 -5.58
C SER A 304 -34.95 -2.07 -6.52
N ARG A 305 -34.15 -3.00 -7.05
CA ARG A 305 -34.56 -4.11 -7.92
C ARG A 305 -35.51 -5.08 -7.24
N SER A 306 -35.35 -5.30 -5.95
CA SER A 306 -36.02 -6.38 -5.22
C SER A 306 -37.49 -6.06 -4.79
N GLY A 307 -38.05 -4.94 -5.20
CA GLY A 307 -39.48 -4.66 -4.98
C GLY A 307 -39.94 -4.73 -3.51
N GLY A 308 -39.05 -4.45 -2.53
CA GLY A 308 -39.42 -4.39 -1.12
C GLY A 308 -39.27 -5.70 -0.33
N LEU A 309 -38.51 -6.70 -0.81
CA LEU A 309 -38.13 -7.86 0.02
C LEU A 309 -37.32 -7.40 1.23
N SER A 310 -37.61 -7.93 2.40
CA SER A 310 -36.87 -7.60 3.63
C SER A 310 -35.41 -8.03 3.55
N SER A 311 -34.53 -7.32 4.25
CA SER A 311 -33.11 -7.67 4.34
C SER A 311 -32.85 -9.12 4.80
N ALA A 312 -33.75 -9.65 5.64
CA ALA A 312 -33.67 -11.02 6.13
C ALA A 312 -33.98 -12.10 5.06
N GLU A 313 -34.87 -11.82 4.09
CA GLU A 313 -35.15 -12.74 2.98
C GLU A 313 -34.07 -12.81 1.94
N ARG A 314 -33.22 -11.74 1.83
CA ARG A 314 -32.07 -11.67 0.93
C ARG A 314 -30.81 -12.36 1.47
N VAL A 315 -30.63 -12.32 2.79
CA VAL A 315 -29.49 -12.90 3.50
C VAL A 315 -29.51 -14.43 3.51
N SER A 316 -30.69 -15.06 3.21
CA SER A 316 -30.79 -16.52 3.30
C SER A 316 -30.10 -17.33 2.17
N LYS A 317 -29.60 -16.68 1.11
CA LYS A 317 -28.97 -17.38 -0.02
C LYS A 317 -27.75 -16.62 -0.62
N PRO A 318 -26.70 -16.40 0.13
CA PRO A 318 -25.59 -15.51 -0.29
C PRO A 318 -24.77 -16.03 -1.49
N ARG A 319 -24.81 -17.31 -1.84
CA ARG A 319 -24.01 -17.88 -2.94
C ARG A 319 -24.78 -18.09 -4.25
N GLU A 320 -26.10 -17.87 -4.31
CA GLU A 320 -26.86 -18.04 -5.56
C GLU A 320 -26.49 -16.99 -6.62
N ASN A 321 -25.95 -15.84 -6.21
CA ASN A 321 -25.55 -14.75 -7.11
C ASN A 321 -24.06 -14.75 -7.47
N TRP A 322 -23.29 -15.73 -6.97
CA TRP A 322 -21.87 -15.83 -7.27
C TRP A 322 -21.66 -16.51 -8.62
N ARG A 323 -21.16 -15.76 -9.61
CA ARG A 323 -20.99 -16.24 -10.99
C ARG A 323 -19.74 -15.68 -11.64
N THR A 324 -19.14 -16.45 -12.56
CA THR A 324 -17.95 -16.09 -13.31
C THR A 324 -18.09 -16.32 -14.83
N ASP A 325 -19.31 -16.53 -15.32
CA ASP A 325 -19.60 -16.97 -16.69
C ASP A 325 -20.35 -15.92 -17.54
N SER A 326 -20.29 -14.61 -17.19
CA SER A 326 -20.90 -13.55 -17.99
C SER A 326 -20.30 -13.47 -19.39
N THR A 327 -21.15 -13.13 -20.36
CA THR A 327 -20.76 -12.93 -21.77
C THR A 327 -20.40 -11.46 -22.08
N ASN A 328 -20.78 -10.51 -21.22
CA ASN A 328 -20.45 -9.10 -21.41
C ASN A 328 -18.95 -8.87 -21.29
N VAL A 329 -18.40 -8.08 -22.19
CA VAL A 329 -16.94 -7.88 -22.27
C VAL A 329 -16.35 -7.20 -21.02
N LEU A 330 -17.08 -6.25 -20.40
CA LEU A 330 -16.61 -5.58 -19.18
C LEU A 330 -16.66 -6.53 -17.98
N ASP A 331 -17.67 -7.39 -17.90
CA ASP A 331 -17.80 -8.40 -16.84
C ASP A 331 -16.67 -9.44 -16.98
N ARG A 332 -16.44 -9.96 -18.20
CA ARG A 332 -15.35 -10.91 -18.47
C ARG A 332 -14.00 -10.32 -18.10
N TYR A 333 -13.76 -9.07 -18.49
CA TYR A 333 -12.55 -8.36 -18.11
C TYR A 333 -12.39 -8.25 -16.59
N LEU A 334 -13.42 -7.79 -15.88
CA LEU A 334 -13.36 -7.63 -14.43
C LEU A 334 -13.16 -8.96 -13.70
N LEU A 335 -13.85 -10.02 -14.14
CA LEU A 335 -13.70 -11.37 -13.57
C LEU A 335 -12.29 -11.92 -13.80
N ALA A 336 -11.73 -11.77 -15.01
CA ALA A 336 -10.36 -12.19 -15.30
C ALA A 336 -9.32 -11.39 -14.50
N LYS A 337 -9.53 -10.07 -14.33
CA LYS A 337 -8.69 -9.21 -13.46
C LYS A 337 -8.80 -9.61 -11.99
N THR A 338 -9.96 -10.06 -11.53
CA THR A 338 -10.14 -10.55 -10.16
C THR A 338 -9.32 -11.83 -9.93
N GLY A 339 -9.35 -12.77 -10.88
CA GLY A 339 -8.50 -13.95 -10.83
C GLY A 339 -7.00 -13.62 -10.83
N GLN A 340 -6.59 -12.62 -11.62
CA GLN A 340 -5.22 -12.10 -11.61
C GLN A 340 -4.87 -11.47 -10.25
N LEU A 341 -5.76 -10.63 -9.70
CA LEU A 341 -5.56 -10.01 -8.39
C LEU A 341 -5.31 -11.06 -7.30
N ILE A 342 -6.11 -12.14 -7.25
CA ILE A 342 -5.92 -13.20 -6.26
C ILE A 342 -4.53 -13.80 -6.37
N ARG A 343 -4.09 -14.17 -7.60
CA ARG A 343 -2.75 -14.74 -7.82
C ARG A 343 -1.64 -13.79 -7.37
N ASP A 344 -1.72 -12.54 -7.81
CA ASP A 344 -0.69 -11.54 -7.56
C ASP A 344 -0.59 -11.19 -6.07
N VAL A 345 -1.72 -10.96 -5.40
CA VAL A 345 -1.74 -10.65 -3.96
C VAL A 345 -1.31 -11.86 -3.13
N THR A 346 -1.67 -13.08 -3.55
CA THR A 346 -1.19 -14.30 -2.89
C THR A 346 0.34 -14.35 -2.94
N ALA A 347 0.93 -14.17 -4.12
CA ALA A 347 2.38 -14.20 -4.28
C ALA A 347 3.08 -13.11 -3.46
N ASP A 348 2.53 -11.89 -3.43
CA ASP A 348 3.09 -10.78 -2.66
C ASP A 348 3.01 -11.04 -1.14
N LEU A 349 1.88 -11.55 -0.63
CA LEU A 349 1.72 -11.85 0.80
C LEU A 349 2.56 -13.05 1.23
N GLU A 350 2.70 -14.09 0.40
CA GLU A 350 3.62 -15.21 0.64
C GLU A 350 5.08 -14.74 0.68
N ALA A 351 5.43 -13.74 -0.11
CA ALA A 351 6.73 -13.07 -0.05
C ALA A 351 6.88 -12.09 1.14
N LEU A 352 5.85 -11.93 1.98
CA LEU A 352 5.76 -10.95 3.06
C LEU A 352 5.88 -9.49 2.58
N ASP A 353 5.46 -9.21 1.35
CA ASP A 353 5.51 -7.89 0.73
C ASP A 353 4.12 -7.22 0.70
N SER A 354 3.62 -6.83 1.86
CA SER A 354 2.34 -6.14 1.97
C SER A 354 2.24 -4.82 1.18
N PRO A 355 3.32 -4.03 0.96
CA PRO A 355 3.27 -2.87 0.08
C PRO A 355 2.92 -3.19 -1.38
N LEU A 356 3.43 -4.30 -1.94
CA LEU A 356 3.04 -4.73 -3.28
C LEU A 356 1.59 -5.20 -3.32
N ALA A 357 1.18 -6.04 -2.35
CA ALA A 357 -0.20 -6.48 -2.24
C ALA A 357 -1.18 -5.28 -2.15
N ALA A 358 -0.86 -4.27 -1.32
CA ALA A 358 -1.66 -3.05 -1.21
C ALA A 358 -1.70 -2.25 -2.52
N ALA A 359 -0.59 -2.16 -3.26
CA ALA A 359 -0.56 -1.51 -4.56
C ALA A 359 -1.48 -2.20 -5.58
N LYS A 360 -1.46 -3.55 -5.63
CA LYS A 360 -2.36 -4.33 -6.50
C LYS A 360 -3.83 -4.11 -6.16
N LEU A 361 -4.16 -4.09 -4.87
CA LEU A 361 -5.53 -3.81 -4.41
C LEU A 361 -5.98 -2.39 -4.78
N ARG A 362 -5.11 -1.38 -4.61
CA ARG A 362 -5.41 0.01 -5.01
C ARG A 362 -5.64 0.11 -6.52
N ASP A 363 -4.77 -0.48 -7.32
CA ASP A 363 -4.87 -0.45 -8.78
C ASP A 363 -6.14 -1.18 -9.24
N PHE A 364 -6.50 -2.28 -8.57
CA PHE A 364 -7.76 -2.98 -8.82
C PHE A 364 -8.99 -2.15 -8.41
N ALA A 365 -8.93 -1.40 -7.31
CA ALA A 365 -10.02 -0.52 -6.91
C ALA A 365 -10.30 0.56 -7.96
N ASP A 366 -9.28 1.06 -8.66
CA ASP A 366 -9.44 1.97 -9.80
C ASP A 366 -10.15 1.26 -10.98
N VAL A 367 -9.75 0.04 -11.32
CA VAL A 367 -10.45 -0.79 -12.32
C VAL A 367 -11.92 -0.97 -11.95
N LEU A 368 -12.20 -1.31 -10.70
CA LEU A 368 -13.54 -1.59 -10.22
C LEU A 368 -14.44 -0.34 -10.24
N THR A 369 -13.94 0.77 -9.68
CA THR A 369 -14.76 1.99 -9.47
C THR A 369 -14.79 2.89 -10.69
N ASN A 370 -13.62 3.30 -11.18
CA ASN A 370 -13.48 4.32 -12.22
C ASN A 370 -13.64 3.76 -13.63
N TRP A 371 -13.53 2.45 -13.78
CA TRP A 371 -13.76 1.81 -15.08
C TRP A 371 -15.05 1.00 -15.09
N TYR A 372 -15.13 -0.10 -14.35
CA TYR A 372 -16.26 -1.02 -14.45
C TYR A 372 -17.59 -0.40 -13.97
N VAL A 373 -17.66 0.06 -12.72
CA VAL A 373 -18.90 0.62 -12.13
C VAL A 373 -19.36 1.84 -12.93
N ARG A 374 -18.45 2.75 -13.25
CA ARG A 374 -18.80 3.96 -14.01
C ARG A 374 -19.37 3.65 -15.38
N ARG A 375 -18.77 2.70 -16.11
CA ARG A 375 -19.21 2.33 -17.45
C ARG A 375 -20.40 1.39 -17.48
N SER A 376 -20.65 0.69 -16.40
CA SER A 376 -21.81 -0.22 -16.29
C SER A 376 -23.01 0.43 -15.59
N ARG A 377 -22.94 1.73 -15.26
CA ARG A 377 -23.99 2.42 -14.46
C ARG A 377 -25.40 2.26 -15.06
N ASP A 378 -25.54 2.39 -16.37
CA ASP A 378 -26.83 2.28 -17.05
C ASP A 378 -27.43 0.87 -16.95
N ARG A 379 -26.58 -0.17 -16.97
CA ARG A 379 -26.98 -1.56 -16.74
C ARG A 379 -27.57 -1.78 -15.34
N PHE A 380 -26.97 -1.14 -14.31
CA PHE A 380 -27.49 -1.17 -12.95
C PHE A 380 -28.76 -0.32 -12.82
N TRP A 381 -28.83 0.80 -13.53
CA TRP A 381 -29.99 1.67 -13.50
C TRP A 381 -31.22 1.04 -14.17
N ALA A 382 -31.04 0.39 -15.29
CA ALA A 382 -32.10 -0.36 -15.96
C ALA A 382 -32.67 -1.47 -15.05
N GLY A 383 -31.84 -2.08 -14.19
CA GLY A 383 -32.28 -2.99 -13.14
C GLY A 383 -32.59 -4.41 -13.60
N ASP A 384 -32.51 -4.72 -14.88
CA ASP A 384 -32.83 -6.03 -15.48
C ASP A 384 -31.59 -6.85 -15.88
N ASP A 385 -30.40 -6.26 -15.91
CA ASP A 385 -29.15 -6.93 -16.24
C ASP A 385 -28.61 -7.76 -15.07
N THR A 386 -29.05 -9.01 -15.00
CA THR A 386 -28.63 -9.93 -13.93
C THR A 386 -27.14 -10.18 -13.93
N ASP A 387 -26.49 -10.26 -15.11
CA ASP A 387 -25.06 -10.54 -15.22
C ASP A 387 -24.22 -9.43 -14.58
N ALA A 388 -24.61 -8.16 -14.74
CA ALA A 388 -23.92 -7.04 -14.09
C ALA A 388 -23.96 -7.13 -12.56
N PHE A 389 -25.14 -7.44 -12.00
CA PHE A 389 -25.32 -7.58 -10.56
C PHE A 389 -24.53 -8.78 -10.00
N ASP A 390 -24.65 -9.94 -10.64
CA ASP A 390 -23.97 -11.16 -10.19
C ASP A 390 -22.43 -11.01 -10.30
N THR A 391 -21.94 -10.38 -11.36
CA THR A 391 -20.51 -10.06 -11.52
C THR A 391 -20.04 -9.15 -10.40
N LEU A 392 -20.73 -8.04 -10.14
CA LEU A 392 -20.30 -7.10 -9.10
C LEU A 392 -20.38 -7.71 -7.70
N TYR A 393 -21.39 -8.53 -7.43
CA TYR A 393 -21.49 -9.29 -6.19
C TYR A 393 -20.28 -10.22 -6.02
N THR A 394 -19.99 -11.04 -7.03
CA THR A 394 -18.87 -11.99 -7.03
C THR A 394 -17.54 -11.29 -6.75
N VAL A 395 -17.31 -10.16 -7.42
CA VAL A 395 -16.08 -9.39 -7.28
C VAL A 395 -15.97 -8.73 -5.90
N LEU A 396 -17.05 -8.11 -5.40
CA LEU A 396 -17.06 -7.50 -4.07
C LEU A 396 -16.83 -8.54 -2.96
N GLU A 397 -17.50 -9.70 -3.05
CA GLU A 397 -17.32 -10.81 -2.11
C GLU A 397 -15.85 -11.25 -2.08
N THR A 398 -15.26 -11.47 -3.25
CA THR A 398 -13.89 -11.95 -3.40
C THR A 398 -12.87 -10.92 -2.96
N VAL A 399 -13.00 -9.66 -3.41
CA VAL A 399 -12.06 -8.57 -3.03
C VAL A 399 -12.08 -8.31 -1.53
N THR A 400 -13.24 -8.44 -0.90
CA THR A 400 -13.37 -8.28 0.55
C THR A 400 -12.56 -9.34 1.29
N ARG A 401 -12.55 -10.60 0.84
CA ARG A 401 -11.69 -11.66 1.40
C ARG A 401 -10.20 -11.38 1.16
N VAL A 402 -9.84 -10.99 -0.07
CA VAL A 402 -8.44 -10.69 -0.42
C VAL A 402 -7.89 -9.50 0.37
N ALA A 403 -8.72 -8.50 0.63
CA ALA A 403 -8.31 -7.29 1.36
C ALA A 403 -8.38 -7.44 2.90
N ALA A 404 -9.12 -8.42 3.42
CA ALA A 404 -9.35 -8.58 4.86
C ALA A 404 -8.08 -8.59 5.73
N PRO A 405 -6.94 -9.19 5.34
CA PRO A 405 -5.71 -9.11 6.13
C PRO A 405 -5.18 -7.68 6.31
N LEU A 406 -5.43 -6.79 5.37
CA LEU A 406 -4.95 -5.40 5.39
C LEU A 406 -5.98 -4.44 6.01
N ILE A 407 -7.28 -4.66 5.76
CA ILE A 407 -8.40 -3.83 6.24
C ILE A 407 -9.45 -4.68 6.99
N PRO A 408 -9.10 -5.28 8.12
CA PRO A 408 -9.92 -6.29 8.80
C PRO A 408 -11.30 -5.78 9.25
N LEU A 409 -11.43 -4.51 9.60
CA LEU A 409 -12.67 -3.97 10.17
C LEU A 409 -13.65 -3.54 9.07
N VAL A 410 -13.19 -2.80 8.07
CA VAL A 410 -14.00 -2.40 6.91
C VAL A 410 -14.36 -3.63 6.09
N GLY A 411 -13.43 -4.57 5.92
CA GLY A 411 -13.68 -5.84 5.24
C GLY A 411 -14.77 -6.66 5.94
N GLU A 412 -14.74 -6.75 7.27
CA GLU A 412 -15.76 -7.43 8.05
C GLU A 412 -17.15 -6.79 7.87
N GLU A 413 -17.24 -5.45 7.90
CA GLU A 413 -18.50 -4.74 7.76
C GLU A 413 -19.11 -4.93 6.36
N ILE A 414 -18.29 -4.84 5.31
CA ILE A 414 -18.74 -5.11 3.93
C ILE A 414 -19.19 -6.56 3.80
N TRP A 415 -18.40 -7.51 4.29
CA TRP A 415 -18.71 -8.93 4.22
C TRP A 415 -20.06 -9.27 4.85
N ARG A 416 -20.27 -8.83 6.08
CA ARG A 416 -21.52 -9.07 6.81
C ARG A 416 -22.74 -8.46 6.13
N GLY A 417 -22.57 -7.24 5.64
CA GLY A 417 -23.64 -6.55 4.91
C GLY A 417 -23.94 -7.16 3.55
N LEU A 418 -22.94 -7.69 2.86
CA LEU A 418 -23.05 -8.27 1.52
C LEU A 418 -23.57 -9.71 1.56
N THR A 419 -23.06 -10.53 2.47
CA THR A 419 -23.30 -11.99 2.49
C THR A 419 -24.22 -12.45 3.61
N GLY A 420 -24.34 -11.67 4.70
CA GLY A 420 -24.95 -12.12 5.95
C GLY A 420 -24.16 -13.20 6.68
N GLY A 421 -22.96 -13.53 6.21
CA GLY A 421 -22.05 -14.50 6.81
C GLY A 421 -21.57 -14.08 8.19
N ARG A 422 -21.03 -15.02 8.96
CA ARG A 422 -20.59 -14.80 10.34
C ARG A 422 -19.42 -13.81 10.40
N SER A 423 -18.36 -14.07 9.63
CA SER A 423 -17.17 -13.24 9.58
C SER A 423 -16.33 -13.56 8.35
N VAL A 424 -15.75 -12.54 7.70
CA VAL A 424 -14.79 -12.71 6.61
C VAL A 424 -13.53 -13.41 7.07
N HIS A 425 -13.16 -13.25 8.34
CA HIS A 425 -11.95 -13.84 8.94
C HIS A 425 -12.07 -15.35 9.23
N LEU A 426 -13.25 -15.93 9.02
CA LEU A 426 -13.49 -17.37 9.12
C LEU A 426 -13.64 -18.05 7.76
N GLU A 427 -13.54 -17.27 6.68
CA GLU A 427 -13.61 -17.78 5.33
C GLU A 427 -12.20 -18.19 4.81
N ASP A 428 -12.20 -19.16 3.91
CA ASP A 428 -10.97 -19.57 3.25
C ASP A 428 -10.48 -18.49 2.26
N TRP A 429 -9.18 -18.48 1.99
CA TRP A 429 -8.61 -17.64 0.94
C TRP A 429 -9.23 -17.97 -0.42
N PRO A 430 -9.57 -16.96 -1.26
CA PRO A 430 -10.22 -17.22 -2.54
C PRO A 430 -9.33 -18.04 -3.49
N ASP A 431 -9.95 -18.99 -4.19
CA ASP A 431 -9.25 -19.76 -5.21
C ASP A 431 -9.29 -19.04 -6.57
N ALA A 432 -8.12 -18.65 -7.07
CA ALA A 432 -7.99 -18.02 -8.39
C ALA A 432 -8.44 -18.91 -9.55
N ALA A 433 -8.42 -20.24 -9.40
CA ALA A 433 -8.89 -21.17 -10.42
C ALA A 433 -10.41 -21.12 -10.64
N SER A 434 -11.16 -20.53 -9.72
CA SER A 434 -12.59 -20.29 -9.87
C SER A 434 -12.92 -19.13 -10.84
N PHE A 435 -11.93 -18.39 -11.27
CA PHE A 435 -12.09 -17.24 -12.17
C PHE A 435 -11.56 -17.55 -13.57
N PRO A 436 -12.16 -16.92 -14.62
CA PRO A 436 -11.68 -17.11 -15.98
C PRO A 436 -10.25 -16.53 -16.14
N VAL A 437 -9.46 -17.19 -16.99
CA VAL A 437 -8.16 -16.70 -17.44
C VAL A 437 -8.31 -16.22 -18.88
N ASP A 438 -8.17 -14.93 -19.09
CA ASP A 438 -8.26 -14.29 -20.42
C ASP A 438 -7.21 -13.18 -20.52
N ASP A 439 -5.94 -13.56 -20.53
CA ASP A 439 -4.82 -12.61 -20.55
C ASP A 439 -4.84 -11.69 -21.78
N THR A 440 -5.37 -12.18 -22.90
CA THR A 440 -5.52 -11.38 -24.12
C THR A 440 -6.52 -10.25 -23.93
N LEU A 441 -7.70 -10.54 -23.37
CA LEU A 441 -8.70 -9.53 -23.04
C LEU A 441 -8.19 -8.55 -21.98
N VAL A 442 -7.51 -9.07 -20.95
CA VAL A 442 -6.96 -8.24 -19.88
C VAL A 442 -5.94 -7.26 -20.43
N SER A 443 -4.97 -7.72 -21.20
CA SER A 443 -3.94 -6.86 -21.81
C SER A 443 -4.55 -5.83 -22.75
N ALA A 444 -5.47 -6.23 -23.62
CA ALA A 444 -6.14 -5.30 -24.53
C ALA A 444 -6.95 -4.23 -23.79
N MET A 445 -7.74 -4.62 -22.79
CA MET A 445 -8.56 -3.65 -22.04
C MET A 445 -7.70 -2.76 -21.12
N ASP A 446 -6.61 -3.25 -20.54
CA ASP A 446 -5.67 -2.42 -19.79
C ASP A 446 -5.03 -1.37 -20.73
N ARG A 447 -4.71 -1.74 -21.98
CA ARG A 447 -4.23 -0.82 -22.99
C ARG A 447 -5.29 0.22 -23.39
N VAL A 448 -6.54 -0.20 -23.53
CA VAL A 448 -7.68 0.71 -23.77
C VAL A 448 -7.82 1.73 -22.63
N ARG A 449 -7.68 1.31 -21.39
CA ARG A 449 -7.72 2.22 -20.23
C ARG A 449 -6.55 3.21 -20.23
N GLU A 450 -5.36 2.76 -20.59
CA GLU A 450 -4.20 3.64 -20.76
C GLU A 450 -4.43 4.69 -21.84
N ILE A 451 -4.92 4.28 -23.01
CA ILE A 451 -5.27 5.17 -24.13
C ILE A 451 -6.32 6.21 -23.68
N ALA A 452 -7.36 5.76 -23.00
CA ALA A 452 -8.39 6.65 -22.48
C ALA A 452 -7.80 7.67 -21.47
N SER A 453 -6.95 7.23 -20.56
CA SER A 453 -6.25 8.11 -19.60
C SER A 453 -5.36 9.12 -20.32
N ALA A 454 -4.59 8.70 -21.31
CA ALA A 454 -3.74 9.58 -22.11
C ALA A 454 -4.56 10.64 -22.86
N GLY A 455 -5.67 10.24 -23.48
CA GLY A 455 -6.57 11.16 -24.19
C GLY A 455 -7.25 12.16 -23.26
N LEU A 456 -7.66 11.75 -22.05
CA LEU A 456 -8.21 12.65 -21.02
C LEU A 456 -7.15 13.63 -20.48
N ALA A 457 -5.92 13.16 -20.33
CA ALA A 457 -4.80 14.01 -19.95
C ALA A 457 -4.52 15.09 -21.01
N LEU A 458 -4.54 14.73 -22.29
CA LEU A 458 -4.44 15.69 -23.41
C LEU A 458 -5.56 16.73 -23.35
N ARG A 459 -6.80 16.30 -23.17
CA ARG A 459 -7.93 17.24 -23.04
C ARG A 459 -7.70 18.22 -21.89
N THR A 460 -7.23 17.72 -20.75
CA THR A 460 -6.95 18.55 -19.56
C THR A 460 -5.82 19.54 -19.84
N ALA A 461 -4.72 19.09 -20.42
CA ALA A 461 -3.58 19.96 -20.75
C ALA A 461 -3.92 21.06 -21.75
N LEU A 462 -4.85 20.79 -22.67
CA LEU A 462 -5.32 21.72 -23.70
C LEU A 462 -6.54 22.55 -23.26
N GLY A 463 -7.03 22.36 -22.01
CA GLY A 463 -8.21 23.06 -21.51
C GLY A 463 -9.53 22.64 -22.17
N LEU A 464 -9.56 21.48 -22.86
CA LEU A 464 -10.74 20.98 -23.58
C LEU A 464 -11.63 20.16 -22.62
N ARG A 465 -12.87 20.62 -22.43
CA ARG A 465 -13.85 19.92 -21.59
C ARG A 465 -14.20 18.56 -22.19
N VAL A 466 -14.34 17.52 -21.38
CA VAL A 466 -14.72 16.17 -21.85
C VAL A 466 -16.10 16.19 -22.52
N ARG A 467 -17.01 17.04 -22.08
CA ARG A 467 -18.35 17.20 -22.68
C ARG A 467 -18.37 17.82 -24.05
N LEU A 468 -17.31 18.54 -24.46
CA LEU A 468 -17.14 19.01 -25.82
C LEU A 468 -16.72 17.84 -26.69
N PRO A 469 -17.57 17.33 -27.59
CA PRO A 469 -17.16 16.26 -28.50
C PRO A 469 -16.08 16.77 -29.45
N LEU A 470 -15.15 15.87 -29.80
CA LEU A 470 -14.13 16.15 -30.80
C LEU A 470 -14.32 15.20 -32.01
N ALA A 471 -13.74 15.57 -33.11
CA ALA A 471 -13.95 14.83 -34.37
C ALA A 471 -13.35 13.42 -34.30
N ARG A 472 -12.10 13.28 -33.79
CA ARG A 472 -11.37 12.03 -33.94
C ARG A 472 -10.28 11.84 -32.89
N LEU A 473 -10.07 10.57 -32.54
CA LEU A 473 -8.87 10.05 -31.92
C LEU A 473 -8.14 9.12 -32.90
N THR A 474 -6.86 9.35 -33.13
CA THR A 474 -6.00 8.43 -33.88
C THR A 474 -5.07 7.71 -32.92
N ILE A 475 -5.01 6.39 -32.98
CA ILE A 475 -4.18 5.50 -32.16
C ILE A 475 -3.15 4.86 -33.05
N VAL A 476 -1.88 5.14 -32.82
CA VAL A 476 -0.75 4.57 -33.58
C VAL A 476 -0.05 3.55 -32.67
N SER A 477 -0.14 2.27 -33.05
CA SER A 477 0.38 1.15 -32.22
C SER A 477 0.60 -0.09 -33.05
N ASN A 478 1.45 -1.00 -32.61
CA ASN A 478 1.61 -2.33 -33.19
C ASN A 478 0.48 -3.30 -32.80
N GLU A 479 -0.35 -2.95 -31.81
CA GLU A 479 -1.40 -3.80 -31.25
C GLU A 479 -2.81 -3.47 -31.79
N THR A 480 -2.92 -2.76 -32.87
CA THR A 480 -4.19 -2.20 -33.40
C THR A 480 -5.28 -3.24 -33.61
N ALA A 481 -4.94 -4.45 -34.08
CA ALA A 481 -5.91 -5.52 -34.27
C ALA A 481 -6.59 -5.98 -32.97
N GLY A 482 -5.86 -5.99 -31.87
CA GLY A 482 -6.39 -6.32 -30.53
C GLY A 482 -7.23 -5.19 -29.91
N LEU A 483 -6.98 -3.94 -30.32
CA LEU A 483 -7.65 -2.74 -29.80
C LEU A 483 -8.92 -2.36 -30.58
N ALA A 484 -8.96 -2.68 -31.87
CA ALA A 484 -10.08 -2.30 -32.75
C ALA A 484 -11.48 -2.71 -32.24
N PRO A 485 -11.67 -3.89 -31.58
CA PRO A 485 -12.97 -4.27 -31.01
C PRO A 485 -13.48 -3.33 -29.90
N PHE A 486 -12.62 -2.47 -29.36
CA PHE A 486 -12.93 -1.56 -28.26
C PHE A 486 -13.02 -0.08 -28.70
N GLY A 487 -13.10 0.17 -30.01
CA GLY A 487 -13.24 1.50 -30.57
C GLY A 487 -14.41 2.30 -29.99
N ASP A 488 -15.57 1.65 -29.82
CA ASP A 488 -16.77 2.28 -29.24
C ASP A 488 -16.52 2.70 -27.79
N ILE A 489 -15.84 1.85 -27.00
CA ILE A 489 -15.47 2.16 -25.62
C ILE A 489 -14.59 3.43 -25.56
N LEU A 490 -13.62 3.54 -26.44
CA LEU A 490 -12.73 4.71 -26.51
C LEU A 490 -13.48 5.96 -27.02
N SER A 491 -14.37 5.80 -28.00
CA SER A 491 -15.21 6.88 -28.52
C SER A 491 -16.09 7.49 -27.42
N GLU A 492 -16.76 6.66 -26.63
CA GLU A 492 -17.59 7.09 -25.50
C GLU A 492 -16.75 7.74 -24.41
N GLU A 493 -15.64 7.10 -24.01
CA GLU A 493 -14.80 7.55 -22.92
C GLU A 493 -14.16 8.91 -23.18
N LEU A 494 -13.72 9.12 -24.38
CA LEU A 494 -13.07 10.36 -24.81
C LEU A 494 -14.02 11.37 -25.45
N ASN A 495 -15.29 10.99 -25.66
CA ASN A 495 -16.28 11.79 -26.37
C ASN A 495 -15.76 12.27 -27.73
N VAL A 496 -15.35 11.32 -28.57
CA VAL A 496 -14.92 11.56 -29.94
C VAL A 496 -15.88 10.88 -30.94
N LYS A 497 -16.04 11.43 -32.14
CA LYS A 497 -16.96 10.89 -33.14
C LYS A 497 -16.39 9.69 -33.88
N ALA A 498 -15.08 9.60 -33.98
CA ALA A 498 -14.38 8.49 -34.65
C ALA A 498 -13.11 8.10 -33.87
N VAL A 499 -12.79 6.80 -33.94
CA VAL A 499 -11.51 6.25 -33.47
C VAL A 499 -10.86 5.56 -34.65
N GLU A 500 -9.67 6.00 -35.02
CA GLU A 500 -8.87 5.46 -36.12
C GLU A 500 -7.64 4.73 -35.56
N PHE A 501 -7.27 3.63 -36.19
CA PHE A 501 -6.15 2.79 -35.80
C PHE A 501 -5.12 2.76 -36.95
N GLU A 502 -3.89 3.13 -36.62
CA GLU A 502 -2.75 3.13 -37.56
C GLU A 502 -1.65 2.22 -37.00
N THR A 503 -0.97 1.50 -37.91
CA THR A 503 0.20 0.70 -37.49
C THR A 503 1.39 1.60 -37.21
N LEU A 504 2.13 1.33 -36.16
CA LEU A 504 3.35 2.04 -35.82
C LEU A 504 4.49 1.60 -36.77
N ASP A 505 4.83 2.43 -37.71
CA ASP A 505 5.95 2.24 -38.63
C ASP A 505 6.67 3.58 -38.94
N THR A 506 7.69 3.55 -39.74
CA THR A 506 8.42 4.76 -40.11
C THR A 506 7.54 5.78 -40.84
N GLY A 507 6.58 5.29 -41.66
CA GLY A 507 5.67 6.15 -42.38
C GLY A 507 4.71 6.90 -41.45
N SER A 508 4.14 6.23 -40.47
CA SER A 508 3.26 6.84 -39.46
C SER A 508 4.02 7.83 -38.56
N LEU A 509 5.27 7.51 -38.20
CA LEU A 509 6.13 8.44 -37.43
C LEU A 509 6.40 9.72 -38.20
N ASP A 510 6.82 9.59 -39.49
CA ASP A 510 7.10 10.75 -40.35
C ASP A 510 5.84 11.59 -40.60
N GLN A 511 4.70 10.93 -40.86
CA GLN A 511 3.41 11.58 -41.10
C GLN A 511 2.98 12.46 -39.91
N HIS A 512 3.24 12.02 -38.70
CA HIS A 512 2.82 12.72 -37.47
C HIS A 512 3.93 13.56 -36.85
N GLY A 513 5.10 13.67 -37.47
CA GLY A 513 6.23 14.46 -37.01
C GLY A 513 6.83 13.91 -35.70
N ILE A 514 6.83 12.59 -35.55
CA ILE A 514 7.38 11.90 -34.37
C ILE A 514 8.76 11.36 -34.73
N ALA A 515 9.72 11.63 -33.87
CA ALA A 515 11.07 11.09 -33.95
C ALA A 515 11.32 10.06 -32.86
N ARG A 516 12.19 9.09 -33.13
CA ARG A 516 12.72 8.22 -32.10
C ARG A 516 13.96 8.87 -31.47
N ARG A 517 14.00 8.87 -30.16
CA ARG A 517 15.15 9.34 -29.38
C ARG A 517 15.80 8.17 -28.65
N LEU A 518 17.09 7.99 -28.91
CA LEU A 518 17.86 6.94 -28.25
C LEU A 518 18.61 7.48 -27.03
N THR A 519 18.41 6.84 -25.89
CA THR A 519 19.19 7.08 -24.68
C THR A 519 20.00 5.83 -24.33
N VAL A 520 21.30 6.00 -24.15
CA VAL A 520 22.24 4.89 -23.93
C VAL A 520 22.50 4.70 -22.44
N ASN A 521 22.32 3.49 -21.91
CA ASN A 521 22.60 3.13 -20.52
C ASN A 521 24.09 2.82 -20.32
N ALA A 522 24.87 3.85 -19.99
CA ALA A 522 26.31 3.72 -19.82
C ALA A 522 26.71 2.71 -18.74
N ARG A 523 25.89 2.53 -17.71
CA ARG A 523 26.15 1.59 -16.61
C ARG A 523 26.00 0.14 -17.06
N ALA A 524 25.00 -0.16 -17.87
CA ALA A 524 24.78 -1.48 -18.42
C ALA A 524 25.86 -1.83 -19.48
N LEU A 525 26.27 -0.86 -20.31
CA LEU A 525 27.31 -1.03 -21.32
C LEU A 525 28.71 -1.23 -20.75
N GLY A 526 28.98 -0.68 -19.56
CA GLY A 526 30.31 -0.68 -18.94
C GLY A 526 31.01 -2.04 -18.90
N PRO A 527 30.35 -3.11 -18.37
CA PRO A 527 30.93 -4.44 -18.28
C PRO A 527 31.30 -5.05 -19.62
N ARG A 528 30.54 -4.78 -20.69
CA ARG A 528 30.72 -5.37 -22.02
C ARG A 528 31.65 -4.55 -22.93
N LEU A 529 31.52 -3.24 -22.94
CA LEU A 529 32.22 -2.38 -23.92
C LEU A 529 33.41 -1.60 -23.32
N GLY A 530 33.54 -1.53 -21.99
CA GLY A 530 34.65 -0.87 -21.34
C GLY A 530 34.93 0.56 -21.87
N LYS A 531 36.08 0.79 -22.45
CA LYS A 531 36.49 2.11 -22.99
C LYS A 531 35.68 2.59 -24.20
N GLN A 532 35.00 1.69 -24.91
CA GLN A 532 34.18 2.03 -26.08
C GLN A 532 32.85 2.68 -25.72
N VAL A 533 32.41 2.60 -24.47
CA VAL A 533 31.15 3.23 -24.01
C VAL A 533 31.03 4.69 -24.39
N GLN A 534 32.13 5.46 -24.28
CA GLN A 534 32.15 6.89 -24.63
C GLN A 534 31.94 7.13 -26.13
N GLN A 535 32.47 6.24 -26.97
CA GLN A 535 32.26 6.32 -28.44
C GLN A 535 30.80 6.06 -28.80
N VAL A 536 30.19 5.03 -28.18
CA VAL A 536 28.77 4.72 -28.37
C VAL A 536 27.87 5.89 -27.90
N ILE A 537 28.16 6.51 -26.76
CA ILE A 537 27.40 7.67 -26.29
C ILE A 537 27.55 8.86 -27.25
N GLN A 538 28.73 9.10 -27.81
CA GLN A 538 28.95 10.18 -28.77
C GLN A 538 28.23 9.91 -30.10
N ALA A 539 28.28 8.68 -30.61
CA ALA A 539 27.56 8.27 -31.80
C ALA A 539 26.05 8.41 -31.61
N ALA A 540 25.50 7.97 -30.47
CA ALA A 540 24.08 8.14 -30.14
C ALA A 540 23.67 9.62 -30.14
N LYS A 541 24.45 10.49 -29.50
CA LYS A 541 24.20 11.94 -29.49
C LYS A 541 24.34 12.61 -30.86
N ALA A 542 25.17 12.06 -31.75
CA ALA A 542 25.35 12.56 -33.10
C ALA A 542 24.24 12.04 -34.06
N GLY A 543 23.32 11.20 -33.59
CA GLY A 543 22.29 10.58 -34.43
C GLY A 543 22.82 9.44 -35.30
N ASP A 544 24.04 8.97 -35.09
CA ASP A 544 24.64 7.84 -35.80
C ASP A 544 24.16 6.50 -35.20
N TRP A 545 22.89 6.21 -35.44
CA TRP A 545 22.27 4.96 -34.98
C TRP A 545 21.10 4.56 -35.91
N THR A 546 20.81 3.28 -35.92
CA THR A 546 19.73 2.68 -36.69
C THR A 546 18.98 1.63 -35.89
N VAL A 547 17.70 1.47 -36.19
CA VAL A 547 16.85 0.38 -35.67
C VAL A 547 16.38 -0.44 -36.84
N THR A 548 16.71 -1.71 -36.88
CA THR A 548 16.29 -2.64 -37.92
C THR A 548 15.89 -3.95 -37.27
N ASP A 549 14.67 -4.42 -37.49
CA ASP A 549 14.12 -5.66 -36.89
C ASP A 549 14.38 -5.72 -35.34
N ASP A 550 14.02 -4.64 -34.64
CA ASP A 550 14.22 -4.44 -33.19
C ASP A 550 15.69 -4.48 -32.71
N VAL A 551 16.64 -4.45 -33.63
CA VAL A 551 18.06 -4.36 -33.31
C VAL A 551 18.53 -2.93 -33.42
N VAL A 552 18.99 -2.38 -32.28
CA VAL A 552 19.59 -1.04 -32.20
C VAL A 552 21.10 -1.15 -32.46
N THR A 553 21.59 -0.40 -33.45
CA THR A 553 23.02 -0.29 -33.76
C THR A 553 23.46 1.16 -33.64
N VAL A 554 24.52 1.44 -32.89
CA VAL A 554 25.04 2.78 -32.62
C VAL A 554 26.50 2.85 -32.97
N GLY A 555 26.88 3.72 -33.94
CA GLY A 555 28.25 3.82 -34.39
C GLY A 555 28.86 2.48 -34.82
N GLY A 556 28.04 1.61 -35.47
CA GLY A 556 28.42 0.26 -35.87
C GLY A 556 28.43 -0.79 -34.75
N THR A 557 28.10 -0.41 -33.50
CA THR A 557 28.02 -1.33 -32.34
C THR A 557 26.57 -1.73 -32.10
N ARG A 558 26.25 -3.03 -32.15
CA ARG A 558 24.94 -3.56 -31.75
C ARG A 558 24.78 -3.46 -30.25
N LEU A 559 23.64 -2.91 -29.80
CA LEU A 559 23.24 -2.85 -28.39
C LEU A 559 22.31 -4.01 -28.03
N GLU A 560 22.37 -4.44 -26.77
CA GLU A 560 21.53 -5.49 -26.22
C GLU A 560 20.40 -4.89 -25.37
N PRO A 561 19.27 -5.61 -25.17
CA PRO A 561 18.19 -5.15 -24.31
C PRO A 561 18.69 -4.75 -22.91
N GLY A 562 18.28 -3.57 -22.41
CA GLY A 562 18.73 -2.99 -21.14
C GLY A 562 19.98 -2.09 -21.27
N GLU A 563 20.68 -2.08 -22.42
CA GLU A 563 21.80 -1.18 -22.69
C GLU A 563 21.36 0.17 -23.27
N PHE A 564 20.11 0.29 -23.65
CA PHE A 564 19.52 1.50 -24.22
C PHE A 564 18.05 1.61 -23.86
N ASP A 565 17.52 2.83 -23.94
CA ASP A 565 16.10 3.17 -23.93
C ASP A 565 15.80 3.90 -25.25
N LEU A 566 14.70 3.51 -25.92
CA LEU A 566 14.23 4.12 -27.17
C LEU A 566 12.88 4.76 -26.88
N GLU A 567 12.83 6.09 -26.93
CA GLU A 567 11.65 6.89 -26.62
C GLU A 567 11.14 7.58 -27.90
N LEU A 568 9.84 7.82 -27.95
CA LEU A 568 9.21 8.64 -28.99
C LEU A 568 9.17 10.10 -28.53
N GLU A 569 9.48 11.04 -29.41
CA GLU A 569 9.48 12.48 -29.14
C GLU A 569 8.78 13.23 -30.29
N ALA A 570 7.83 14.10 -29.96
CA ALA A 570 7.15 14.92 -30.95
C ALA A 570 8.02 16.12 -31.35
N ALA A 571 8.11 16.39 -32.65
CA ALA A 571 8.85 17.54 -33.18
C ALA A 571 8.23 18.87 -32.74
N ASP A 572 6.91 18.91 -32.56
CA ASP A 572 6.17 20.09 -32.03
C ASP A 572 5.51 19.76 -30.70
N VAL A 573 5.97 20.43 -29.66
CA VAL A 573 5.45 20.28 -28.27
C VAL A 573 3.99 20.75 -28.15
N ALA A 574 3.49 21.57 -29.07
CA ALA A 574 2.11 22.04 -29.10
C ALA A 574 1.14 21.03 -29.74
N SER A 575 1.64 19.92 -30.27
CA SER A 575 0.82 18.86 -30.86
C SER A 575 -0.03 18.18 -29.78
N ALA A 576 -1.28 17.86 -30.11
CA ALA A 576 -2.20 17.11 -29.23
C ALA A 576 -1.86 15.61 -29.25
N ILE A 577 -0.65 15.26 -28.85
CA ILE A 577 -0.08 13.92 -28.88
C ILE A 577 0.28 13.49 -27.46
N ALA A 578 -0.06 12.25 -27.10
CA ALA A 578 0.42 11.60 -25.88
C ALA A 578 1.03 10.25 -26.20
N PHE A 579 2.20 10.00 -25.64
CA PHE A 579 2.89 8.72 -25.77
C PHE A 579 2.32 7.69 -24.79
N LEU A 580 2.29 6.45 -25.20
CA LEU A 580 1.83 5.31 -24.42
C LEU A 580 3.02 4.56 -23.81
N SER A 581 2.81 3.80 -22.75
CA SER A 581 3.84 2.93 -22.22
C SER A 581 4.25 1.86 -23.25
N GLY A 582 5.53 1.58 -23.37
CA GLY A 582 6.06 0.78 -24.47
C GLY A 582 6.08 1.56 -25.78
N ASP A 583 5.53 0.97 -26.85
CA ASP A 583 5.49 1.58 -28.18
C ASP A 583 4.08 2.11 -28.52
N GLY A 584 4.02 3.30 -29.09
CA GLY A 584 2.81 3.91 -29.62
C GLY A 584 2.47 5.27 -29.01
N PHE A 585 1.50 5.92 -29.63
CA PHE A 585 1.01 7.23 -29.21
C PHE A 585 -0.44 7.44 -29.67
N VAL A 586 -1.08 8.43 -29.08
CA VAL A 586 -2.42 8.86 -29.47
C VAL A 586 -2.40 10.31 -29.90
N ILE A 587 -3.24 10.63 -30.88
CA ILE A 587 -3.42 11.99 -31.41
C ILE A 587 -4.89 12.36 -31.25
N LEU A 588 -5.15 13.52 -30.67
CA LEU A 588 -6.48 14.06 -30.53
C LEU A 588 -6.70 15.19 -31.54
N ASP A 589 -7.69 15.05 -32.43
CA ASP A 589 -8.10 16.13 -33.30
C ASP A 589 -8.84 17.19 -32.51
N THR A 590 -8.20 18.33 -32.29
CA THR A 590 -8.69 19.44 -31.45
C THR A 590 -9.47 20.48 -32.20
N ALA A 591 -9.59 20.36 -33.54
CA ALA A 591 -10.39 21.26 -34.33
C ALA A 591 -11.88 21.09 -34.02
N THR A 592 -12.56 22.21 -33.67
CA THR A 592 -13.99 22.21 -33.40
C THR A 592 -14.77 22.69 -34.62
N THR A 593 -15.97 22.15 -34.81
CA THR A 593 -16.95 22.64 -35.79
C THR A 593 -18.17 23.22 -35.07
N PRO A 594 -18.97 24.06 -35.70
CA PRO A 594 -20.18 24.58 -35.10
C PRO A 594 -21.12 23.50 -34.57
N GLU A 595 -21.18 22.36 -35.20
CA GLU A 595 -22.00 21.21 -34.80
C GLU A 595 -21.46 20.57 -33.50
N LEU A 596 -20.13 20.40 -33.40
CA LEU A 596 -19.47 19.87 -32.20
C LEU A 596 -19.62 20.84 -31.01
N GLU A 597 -19.51 22.13 -31.27
CA GLU A 597 -19.71 23.15 -30.24
C GLU A 597 -21.18 23.18 -29.75
N ALA A 598 -22.14 23.04 -30.66
CA ALA A 598 -23.56 22.97 -30.32
C ALA A 598 -23.88 21.75 -29.46
N GLU A 599 -23.37 20.57 -29.81
CA GLU A 599 -23.52 19.36 -28.99
C GLU A 599 -22.84 19.51 -27.62
N GLY A 600 -21.67 20.12 -27.57
CA GLY A 600 -20.95 20.41 -26.34
C GLY A 600 -21.77 21.31 -25.41
N LEU A 601 -22.41 22.35 -25.94
CA LEU A 601 -23.31 23.23 -25.21
C LEU A 601 -24.53 22.46 -24.67
N ALA A 602 -25.16 21.62 -25.49
CA ALA A 602 -26.29 20.79 -25.07
C ALA A 602 -25.93 19.88 -23.88
N ARG A 603 -24.77 19.22 -23.92
CA ARG A 603 -24.27 18.37 -22.82
C ARG A 603 -23.94 19.16 -21.55
N ASP A 604 -23.43 20.37 -21.67
CA ASP A 604 -23.20 21.26 -20.53
C ASP A 604 -24.52 21.68 -19.89
N VAL A 605 -25.54 22.00 -20.71
CA VAL A 605 -26.87 22.37 -20.23
C VAL A 605 -27.57 21.17 -19.57
N ILE A 606 -27.47 19.97 -20.13
CA ILE A 606 -27.96 18.72 -19.49
C ILE A 606 -27.40 18.59 -18.08
N ARG A 607 -26.09 18.78 -17.93
CA ARG A 607 -25.47 18.72 -16.59
C ARG A 607 -26.01 19.77 -15.66
N ALA A 608 -26.10 21.02 -16.11
CA ALA A 608 -26.63 22.10 -15.31
C ALA A 608 -28.10 21.82 -14.87
N ILE A 609 -28.91 21.24 -15.73
CA ILE A 609 -30.27 20.81 -15.41
C ILE A 609 -30.25 19.72 -14.33
N GLN A 610 -29.36 18.71 -14.44
CA GLN A 610 -29.24 17.65 -13.44
C GLN A 610 -28.78 18.20 -12.08
N ASP A 611 -27.81 19.12 -12.08
CA ASP A 611 -27.37 19.79 -10.85
C ASP A 611 -28.51 20.63 -10.22
N THR A 612 -29.33 21.29 -11.03
CA THR A 612 -30.51 22.05 -10.61
C THR A 612 -31.60 21.14 -10.05
N ARG A 613 -31.86 19.98 -10.69
CA ARG A 613 -32.77 18.94 -10.17
C ARG A 613 -32.34 18.46 -8.79
N LYS A 614 -31.06 18.18 -8.60
CA LYS A 614 -30.49 17.77 -7.31
C LYS A 614 -30.64 18.86 -6.25
N ALA A 615 -30.37 20.11 -6.59
CA ALA A 615 -30.57 21.26 -5.70
C ALA A 615 -32.03 21.45 -5.31
N ALA A 616 -32.97 21.11 -6.20
CA ALA A 616 -34.41 21.11 -5.96
C ALA A 616 -34.90 19.94 -5.07
N GLY A 617 -34.02 18.99 -4.72
CA GLY A 617 -34.39 17.79 -3.96
C GLY A 617 -35.24 16.81 -4.75
N LEU A 618 -35.17 16.81 -6.09
CA LEU A 618 -35.91 15.91 -6.95
C LEU A 618 -35.27 14.51 -6.94
N GLU A 619 -36.13 13.49 -6.94
CA GLU A 619 -35.68 12.10 -7.11
C GLU A 619 -35.21 11.85 -8.57
N VAL A 620 -34.42 10.82 -8.76
CA VAL A 620 -33.87 10.47 -10.08
C VAL A 620 -34.96 10.21 -11.11
N SER A 621 -36.12 9.62 -10.70
CA SER A 621 -37.24 9.29 -11.55
C SER A 621 -38.24 10.43 -11.76
N ASP A 622 -38.10 11.54 -11.06
CA ASP A 622 -39.03 12.67 -11.19
C ASP A 622 -38.99 13.27 -12.59
N ARG A 623 -40.19 13.55 -13.15
CA ARG A 623 -40.32 14.25 -14.43
C ARG A 623 -40.40 15.74 -14.20
N ILE A 624 -39.88 16.51 -15.16
CA ILE A 624 -39.77 17.97 -15.04
C ILE A 624 -40.44 18.70 -16.22
N GLN A 625 -40.82 19.94 -15.98
CA GLN A 625 -40.96 20.97 -17.01
C GLN A 625 -39.70 21.84 -17.02
N LEU A 626 -39.20 22.13 -18.19
CA LEU A 626 -37.92 22.79 -18.42
C LEU A 626 -38.09 24.07 -19.23
N ALA A 627 -37.53 25.17 -18.77
CA ALA A 627 -37.33 26.35 -19.60
C ALA A 627 -35.85 26.76 -19.58
N VAL A 628 -35.30 27.05 -20.73
CA VAL A 628 -33.93 27.56 -20.91
C VAL A 628 -34.03 28.86 -21.69
N THR A 629 -33.61 29.96 -21.07
CA THR A 629 -33.63 31.28 -21.66
C THR A 629 -32.21 31.78 -21.87
N GLY A 630 -31.86 32.20 -23.06
CA GLY A 630 -30.51 32.64 -23.42
C GLY A 630 -30.47 34.08 -23.98
N SER A 631 -29.33 34.75 -23.81
CA SER A 631 -29.09 36.10 -24.36
C SER A 631 -28.47 36.08 -25.77
N ASP A 632 -28.04 34.92 -26.26
CA ASP A 632 -27.45 34.75 -27.62
C ASP A 632 -28.35 33.86 -28.48
N ALA A 633 -28.65 34.30 -29.69
CA ALA A 633 -29.51 33.54 -30.60
C ALA A 633 -28.85 32.26 -31.12
N GLY A 634 -27.53 32.25 -31.31
CA GLY A 634 -26.79 31.09 -31.79
C GLY A 634 -26.75 29.98 -30.70
N ASP A 635 -26.70 30.35 -29.42
CA ASP A 635 -26.77 29.37 -28.31
C ASP A 635 -28.17 28.76 -28.24
N ILE A 636 -29.26 29.54 -28.42
CA ILE A 636 -30.64 29.01 -28.43
C ILE A 636 -30.89 28.12 -29.65
N ASP A 637 -30.40 28.51 -30.82
CA ASP A 637 -30.50 27.69 -32.06
C ASP A 637 -29.76 26.35 -31.86
N ALA A 638 -28.56 26.37 -31.27
CA ALA A 638 -27.78 25.18 -30.93
C ALA A 638 -28.52 24.24 -29.96
N LEU A 639 -29.10 24.77 -28.89
CA LEU A 639 -29.89 23.99 -27.93
C LEU A 639 -31.15 23.42 -28.54
N THR A 640 -31.82 24.18 -29.43
CA THR A 640 -33.01 23.74 -30.14
C THR A 640 -32.72 22.53 -31.04
N LEU A 641 -31.54 22.47 -31.66
CA LEU A 641 -31.10 21.32 -32.47
C LEU A 641 -31.00 20.02 -31.63
N PHE A 642 -30.67 20.14 -30.34
CA PHE A 642 -30.52 19.00 -29.42
C PHE A 642 -31.69 18.89 -28.41
N ALA A 643 -32.83 19.52 -28.67
CA ALA A 643 -33.95 19.61 -27.73
C ALA A 643 -34.46 18.25 -27.24
N GLU A 644 -34.63 17.29 -28.14
CA GLU A 644 -35.06 15.91 -27.81
C GLU A 644 -34.03 15.17 -26.93
N THR A 645 -32.75 15.34 -27.21
CA THR A 645 -31.67 14.75 -26.40
C THR A 645 -31.66 15.36 -25.00
N ILE A 646 -31.76 16.68 -24.89
CA ILE A 646 -31.81 17.39 -23.59
C ILE A 646 -33.04 16.90 -22.80
N ALA A 647 -34.22 16.84 -23.43
CA ALA A 647 -35.44 16.41 -22.78
C ALA A 647 -35.35 14.95 -22.31
N GLY A 648 -34.84 14.05 -23.16
CA GLY A 648 -34.69 12.63 -22.83
C GLY A 648 -33.74 12.40 -21.64
N GLU A 649 -32.54 13.00 -21.67
CA GLU A 649 -31.53 12.82 -20.61
C GLU A 649 -31.89 13.53 -19.30
N THR A 650 -32.83 14.46 -19.30
CA THR A 650 -33.27 15.22 -18.10
C THR A 650 -34.65 14.85 -17.62
N LEU A 651 -35.34 13.89 -18.29
CA LEU A 651 -36.73 13.51 -18.02
C LEU A 651 -37.69 14.69 -18.12
N ALA A 652 -37.43 15.65 -19.02
CA ALA A 652 -38.37 16.73 -19.28
C ALA A 652 -39.56 16.24 -20.11
N VAL A 653 -40.75 16.49 -19.64
CA VAL A 653 -42.02 16.15 -20.34
C VAL A 653 -42.57 17.35 -21.12
N ALA A 654 -42.09 18.53 -20.83
CA ALA A 654 -42.36 19.76 -21.56
C ALA A 654 -41.14 20.66 -21.47
N TRP A 655 -40.72 21.27 -22.58
CA TRP A 655 -39.57 22.16 -22.62
C TRP A 655 -39.77 23.34 -23.57
N VAL A 656 -39.07 24.44 -23.27
CA VAL A 656 -39.03 25.62 -24.11
C VAL A 656 -37.63 26.21 -24.09
N PHE A 657 -37.15 26.67 -25.25
CA PHE A 657 -35.92 27.41 -25.41
C PHE A 657 -36.24 28.79 -25.97
N GLU A 658 -35.89 29.85 -25.24
CA GLU A 658 -36.31 31.23 -25.58
C GLU A 658 -35.13 32.19 -25.60
N LEU A 659 -35.16 33.10 -26.57
CA LEU A 659 -34.24 34.23 -26.63
C LEU A 659 -34.78 35.42 -25.82
N SER A 660 -33.97 35.97 -24.91
CA SER A 660 -34.32 37.17 -24.15
C SER A 660 -33.11 38.11 -24.01
N ALA A 661 -33.32 39.40 -24.18
CA ALA A 661 -32.28 40.40 -23.96
C ALA A 661 -31.82 40.45 -22.48
N ASP A 662 -32.67 40.04 -21.54
CA ASP A 662 -32.35 39.87 -20.13
C ASP A 662 -32.95 38.53 -19.61
N PRO A 663 -32.21 37.44 -19.75
CA PRO A 663 -32.70 36.10 -19.35
C PRO A 663 -33.09 36.03 -17.86
N ALA A 664 -32.46 36.79 -17.00
CA ALA A 664 -32.74 36.82 -15.57
C ALA A 664 -34.13 37.35 -15.20
N LEU A 665 -34.70 38.20 -16.08
CA LEU A 665 -36.02 38.81 -15.89
C LEU A 665 -37.17 38.03 -16.54
N THR A 666 -36.86 37.04 -17.37
CA THR A 666 -37.87 36.26 -18.09
C THR A 666 -38.30 35.05 -17.25
N ALA A 667 -39.45 35.10 -16.62
CA ALA A 667 -40.03 33.97 -15.88
C ALA A 667 -41.08 33.27 -16.77
N THR A 668 -40.73 32.14 -17.34
CA THR A 668 -41.56 31.45 -18.35
C THR A 668 -42.39 30.29 -17.78
N LEU A 669 -41.98 29.72 -16.67
CA LEU A 669 -42.75 28.67 -15.96
C LEU A 669 -43.43 29.33 -14.75
N GLY A 670 -44.73 29.56 -14.81
CA GLY A 670 -45.53 30.28 -13.84
C GLY A 670 -45.19 30.01 -12.37
N SER A 671 -45.72 30.78 -11.45
CA SER A 671 -45.42 30.96 -10.01
C SER A 671 -45.36 29.72 -9.10
N ALA A 672 -45.21 28.52 -9.63
CA ALA A 672 -44.91 27.30 -8.86
C ALA A 672 -43.43 27.32 -8.47
N ALA A 673 -43.12 26.97 -7.22
CA ALA A 673 -41.77 26.89 -6.65
C ALA A 673 -40.79 26.02 -7.51
N GLY A 674 -40.18 26.64 -8.52
CA GLY A 674 -39.17 26.03 -9.34
C GLY A 674 -37.74 26.42 -8.87
N GLN A 675 -36.76 25.60 -9.18
CA GLN A 675 -35.36 25.94 -8.96
C GLN A 675 -34.77 26.58 -10.24
N ARG A 676 -33.96 27.60 -10.03
CA ARG A 676 -33.30 28.37 -11.09
C ARG A 676 -31.78 28.26 -10.99
N ALA A 677 -31.13 28.09 -12.12
CA ALA A 677 -29.68 28.17 -12.24
C ALA A 677 -29.30 29.17 -13.33
N GLU A 678 -28.29 29.98 -13.06
CA GLU A 678 -27.73 30.97 -14.00
C GLU A 678 -26.34 30.49 -14.45
N LEU A 679 -26.12 30.44 -15.75
CA LEU A 679 -24.87 30.08 -16.37
C LEU A 679 -24.28 31.31 -17.04
N ALA A 680 -23.15 31.83 -16.51
CA ALA A 680 -22.49 33.01 -17.06
C ALA A 680 -21.83 32.76 -18.41
N ALA A 681 -21.76 33.74 -19.26
CA ALA A 681 -21.00 33.71 -20.51
C ALA A 681 -19.53 33.30 -20.25
N GLY A 682 -19.01 32.39 -21.05
CA GLY A 682 -17.64 31.86 -20.93
C GLY A 682 -17.46 30.72 -19.92
N GLN A 683 -18.48 30.36 -19.16
CA GLN A 683 -18.41 29.22 -18.23
C GLN A 683 -18.77 27.90 -18.91
N TYR A 684 -19.69 27.92 -19.87
CA TYR A 684 -20.18 26.74 -20.58
C TYR A 684 -20.17 26.87 -22.11
N ALA A 685 -20.49 28.03 -22.65
CA ALA A 685 -20.36 28.35 -24.07
C ALA A 685 -19.98 29.81 -24.25
N ASN A 686 -19.47 30.15 -25.40
CA ASN A 686 -18.69 31.37 -25.60
C ASN A 686 -19.51 32.65 -25.91
N ARG A 687 -20.85 32.58 -25.94
CA ARG A 687 -21.64 33.61 -26.62
C ARG A 687 -22.57 34.40 -25.71
N GLY A 688 -23.26 33.77 -24.77
CA GLY A 688 -24.25 34.44 -23.94
C GLY A 688 -24.43 33.87 -22.54
N SER A 689 -25.25 34.48 -21.72
CA SER A 689 -25.71 33.93 -20.46
C SER A 689 -26.96 33.04 -20.68
N LEU A 690 -27.06 31.96 -19.93
CA LEU A 690 -28.22 31.07 -19.93
C LEU A 690 -28.83 31.01 -18.55
N VAL A 691 -30.15 30.98 -18.49
CA VAL A 691 -30.96 30.74 -17.28
C VAL A 691 -31.76 29.48 -17.46
N ILE A 692 -31.66 28.57 -16.53
CA ILE A 692 -32.37 27.29 -16.52
C ILE A 692 -33.37 27.28 -15.39
N ASP A 693 -34.66 27.11 -15.70
CA ASP A 693 -35.74 26.93 -14.77
C ASP A 693 -36.26 25.51 -14.81
N VAL A 694 -36.27 24.84 -13.65
CA VAL A 694 -36.73 23.45 -13.50
C VAL A 694 -37.90 23.40 -12.51
N VAL A 695 -39.02 22.84 -12.95
CA VAL A 695 -40.22 22.62 -12.09
C VAL A 695 -40.61 21.16 -12.15
N LYS A 696 -40.85 20.53 -10.99
CA LYS A 696 -41.39 19.17 -10.95
C LYS A 696 -42.72 19.11 -11.66
N SER A 697 -42.88 18.24 -12.64
CA SER A 697 -44.16 17.97 -13.28
C SER A 697 -45.08 17.27 -12.26
N GLY A 698 -46.27 17.82 -12.03
CA GLY A 698 -47.27 17.15 -11.19
C GLY A 698 -47.56 15.75 -11.71
N ALA A 699 -47.76 14.79 -10.82
CA ALA A 699 -48.14 13.45 -11.20
C ALA A 699 -49.39 13.52 -12.10
N VAL A 700 -49.20 13.29 -13.39
CA VAL A 700 -50.34 13.00 -14.26
C VAL A 700 -50.77 11.60 -13.85
N SER A 701 -51.83 11.48 -13.07
CA SER A 701 -52.51 10.23 -12.85
C SER A 701 -52.96 9.70 -14.23
N VAL A 702 -52.33 8.63 -14.66
CA VAL A 702 -52.79 7.79 -15.78
C VAL A 702 -53.94 6.92 -15.29
#